data_58c75b95e9b2bb5cf2ae1a0d428ba85c
#
_entry.id   58c75b95e9b2bb5cf2ae1a0d428ba85c
#
_cell.length_a   1.000
_cell.length_b   1.000
_cell.length_c   1.000
_cell.angle_alpha   90.00
_cell.angle_beta   90.00
_cell.angle_gamma   90.00
#
_symmetry.space_group_name_H-M   'P 1'
#
loop_
_entity.id
_entity.type
_entity.pdbx_description
1 polymer ?
#
loop_
_entity_poly.entity_id
_entity_poly.type
_entity_poly.pdbx_seq_one_letter_code
_entity_poly.pdbx_strand_id
1 'polypeptide(L)'
;MPESNREDGVHEGNAAVTQLYGEPFDSGLALAEQHQLAADLTAACAVYEQLLTLAESVEDSPDVQFLRAHLLANIASVRLTATDLVAAEDAVERSRALLDGIASAPMGPRGRQLWLEMTLRTLLARADLLRRTGRLDEALACLDEAALRLPEFDDPEGLRTSELGLNRVHLLIERGEWGAAEELASALLSTTPATAVETIPRLLIALGLICASTGRFDPAEDYFARAEDALRATGDTGELQSLLAHRAYTAMLRGDFDLAEQLFAEASAFFERQRQYGDLAVCEQARAFLAGRRGDSTGADDLTAASLSRFEQLGASIAAADTMLLGAQHAYDRGDITEMQRLAQKARDVYQAREVHERCAQVDLMLARTIEDNLNRTDHGDHERTSVDNALSLALPAALALEAARYGFATAHARSQWLELADDAMRLVFRLAVRRQDQGLLFELVEHRCAGASLALDRTPSAPPPSPDGDAAASGETGESVSVFPSAAMKVYGHVDDPTTLGGVAADAAAAAGLRVAPPPKVRMSQDSGRVALQEYIAAAEFRYHRRIVDEEEVPFWITDDLTSRPVVQVRLADAGDLFITWTWAGGARGFGTGHGPAEEVDRAVRALAAALPGPGAAAEGIRQAFASGAMTDPRTEHALARELAEAVWPEGLTAQIRQVSARAGRPLVRIQPSPRVAQVPWELLAVDAESDGRLIDLADVVTTAPTSLRRPDPGPYQRPALDAGVHRDPAASPDTDTDTVVLVLDPRIPGFRADSPLGSVLGPPGSDPELLAFVQSRLDAGAVVPSVATPAEAFRRTDLDRDWLSGALRKGARRLMYVGHVSGAPVEGGQSEDGTLHLCCGPGTAGLAETVRTHRPLSAKDLLLGTLPLRADGEPGARIWPAPPRVALIGCESGGDLRFAESFGLAMAMLHNGAELVTATRWVLPTSFAFHRLAGLPESVRPLSAAVVAVDNAHEDQDPVGRLGRWQREQLDHWRSDGRIEHSPLLWAAMTCIVV
;
A
#
# COMPACT_ATOMS: atom_id res chain seq x y z
N MET A 1 37.89 5.19 -54.62
CA MET A 1 37.78 3.84 -55.13
C MET A 1 38.80 2.94 -54.45
N PRO A 2 38.46 1.69 -53.96
CA PRO A 2 37.22 0.97 -54.22
C PRO A 2 36.34 0.72 -53.00
N GLU A 3 35.04 0.67 -53.28
CA GLU A 3 34.00 -0.03 -52.54
C GLU A 3 34.24 -1.54 -52.61
N SER A 4 34.02 -2.26 -51.55
CA SER A 4 33.33 -3.54 -51.49
C SER A 4 33.64 -4.26 -50.16
N ASN A 5 32.61 -4.89 -49.63
CA ASN A 5 32.53 -5.79 -48.49
C ASN A 5 32.02 -5.16 -47.16
N ARG A 6 30.72 -4.95 -47.15
CA ARG A 6 29.90 -4.98 -45.94
C ARG A 6 28.57 -5.65 -46.29
N GLU A 7 28.59 -6.93 -46.49
CA GLU A 7 27.41 -7.79 -46.57
C GLU A 7 27.85 -9.24 -46.22
N ASP A 8 28.36 -9.53 -45.07
CA ASP A 8 28.61 -10.91 -44.63
C ASP A 8 28.85 -10.98 -43.09
N GLY A 9 28.16 -10.17 -42.28
CA GLY A 9 28.38 -10.17 -40.85
C GLY A 9 27.16 -10.56 -39.98
N VAL A 10 26.03 -10.93 -40.57
CA VAL A 10 24.80 -11.21 -39.83
C VAL A 10 24.44 -12.71 -39.78
N HIS A 11 25.13 -13.56 -40.54
CA HIS A 11 24.84 -15.00 -40.59
C HIS A 11 25.83 -15.92 -39.86
N GLU A 12 26.92 -15.42 -39.27
CA GLU A 12 27.86 -16.27 -38.55
C GLU A 12 27.53 -16.55 -37.08
N GLY A 13 26.60 -15.83 -36.45
CA GLY A 13 26.18 -16.07 -35.06
C GLY A 13 25.26 -17.29 -34.87
N ASN A 14 24.52 -17.67 -35.90
CA ASN A 14 23.59 -18.82 -35.85
C ASN A 14 24.20 -20.15 -36.35
N ALA A 15 25.35 -20.10 -36.95
CA ALA A 15 25.97 -21.31 -37.52
C ALA A 15 26.76 -22.18 -36.50
N ALA A 16 26.98 -21.70 -35.30
CA ALA A 16 27.77 -22.46 -34.29
C ALA A 16 26.92 -23.39 -33.39
N VAL A 17 25.58 -23.24 -33.39
CA VAL A 17 24.67 -24.09 -32.60
C VAL A 17 24.14 -25.29 -33.36
N THR A 18 24.32 -25.34 -34.67
CA THR A 18 23.64 -26.23 -35.61
C THR A 18 24.28 -27.62 -35.84
N GLN A 19 25.15 -28.14 -34.97
CA GLN A 19 25.68 -29.51 -35.11
C GLN A 19 25.77 -30.26 -33.78
N LEU A 20 24.71 -30.19 -32.95
CA LEU A 20 24.71 -30.89 -31.67
C LEU A 20 24.37 -32.37 -31.80
N TYR A 21 23.43 -32.72 -32.70
CA TYR A 21 22.88 -34.09 -32.79
C TYR A 21 23.05 -34.76 -34.14
N GLY A 22 23.45 -34.01 -35.18
CA GLY A 22 23.58 -34.49 -36.56
C GLY A 22 22.24 -34.55 -37.31
N GLU A 23 22.34 -34.81 -38.65
CA GLU A 23 21.13 -34.91 -39.48
C GLU A 23 20.34 -36.21 -39.18
N PRO A 24 19.00 -36.18 -39.18
CA PRO A 24 18.14 -35.06 -39.60
C PRO A 24 17.70 -34.13 -38.43
N PHE A 25 18.22 -34.28 -37.23
CA PHE A 25 17.74 -33.56 -36.06
C PHE A 25 18.08 -32.07 -36.13
N ASP A 26 19.32 -31.71 -36.52
CA ASP A 26 19.75 -30.32 -36.55
C ASP A 26 18.97 -29.49 -37.57
N SER A 27 18.72 -30.02 -38.77
CA SER A 27 17.88 -29.35 -39.77
C SER A 27 16.39 -29.26 -39.35
N GLY A 28 15.92 -30.28 -38.65
CA GLY A 28 14.56 -30.30 -38.15
C GLY A 28 14.34 -29.30 -37.02
N LEU A 29 15.30 -29.14 -36.08
CA LEU A 29 15.24 -28.11 -35.02
C LEU A 29 15.21 -26.71 -35.63
N ALA A 30 16.09 -26.41 -36.61
CA ALA A 30 16.08 -25.11 -37.29
C ALA A 30 14.78 -24.83 -38.03
N LEU A 31 14.16 -25.85 -38.66
CA LEU A 31 12.85 -25.70 -39.30
C LEU A 31 11.74 -25.38 -38.27
N ALA A 32 11.74 -26.04 -37.13
CA ALA A 32 10.75 -25.80 -36.08
C ALA A 32 10.89 -24.37 -35.51
N GLU A 33 12.12 -23.89 -35.30
CA GLU A 33 12.36 -22.51 -34.89
C GLU A 33 11.85 -21.49 -35.92
N GLN A 34 12.02 -21.72 -37.20
CA GLN A 34 11.44 -20.86 -38.25
C GLN A 34 9.93 -20.79 -38.18
N HIS A 35 9.27 -21.91 -37.91
CA HIS A 35 7.82 -21.93 -37.71
C HIS A 35 7.39 -21.17 -36.44
N GLN A 36 8.15 -21.24 -35.35
CA GLN A 36 7.88 -20.48 -34.14
C GLN A 36 7.97 -18.94 -34.41
N LEU A 37 9.05 -18.49 -35.06
CA LEU A 37 9.21 -17.08 -35.43
C LEU A 37 8.12 -16.57 -36.36
N ALA A 38 7.58 -17.44 -37.23
CA ALA A 38 6.44 -17.15 -38.09
C ALA A 38 5.09 -17.26 -37.37
N ALA A 39 5.06 -17.53 -36.07
CA ALA A 39 3.88 -17.77 -35.24
C ALA A 39 3.02 -18.98 -35.68
N ASP A 40 3.59 -19.90 -36.50
CA ASP A 40 2.93 -21.16 -36.86
C ASP A 40 3.26 -22.26 -35.84
N LEU A 41 2.69 -22.10 -34.63
CA LEU A 41 2.93 -22.99 -33.51
C LEU A 41 2.49 -24.42 -33.78
N THR A 42 1.47 -24.61 -34.62
CA THR A 42 1.00 -25.94 -35.03
C THR A 42 2.04 -26.69 -35.86
N ALA A 43 2.64 -26.01 -36.86
CA ALA A 43 3.69 -26.60 -37.67
C ALA A 43 4.97 -26.83 -36.86
N ALA A 44 5.35 -25.89 -36.01
CA ALA A 44 6.51 -26.04 -35.12
C ALA A 44 6.37 -27.29 -34.24
N CYS A 45 5.23 -27.44 -33.55
CA CYS A 45 4.96 -28.59 -32.69
C CYS A 45 4.97 -29.90 -33.48
N ALA A 46 4.38 -29.94 -34.67
CA ALA A 46 4.37 -31.14 -35.52
C ALA A 46 5.77 -31.58 -35.92
N VAL A 47 6.67 -30.65 -36.21
CA VAL A 47 8.09 -30.96 -36.51
C VAL A 47 8.80 -31.53 -35.27
N TYR A 48 8.66 -30.89 -34.11
CA TYR A 48 9.25 -31.39 -32.86
C TYR A 48 8.74 -32.78 -32.48
N GLU A 49 7.43 -33.05 -32.62
CA GLU A 49 6.84 -34.38 -32.36
C GLU A 49 7.34 -35.46 -33.32
N GLN A 50 7.51 -35.11 -34.61
CA GLN A 50 8.12 -36.02 -35.56
C GLN A 50 9.60 -36.37 -35.21
N LEU A 51 10.37 -35.36 -34.81
CA LEU A 51 11.74 -35.56 -34.36
C LEU A 51 11.81 -36.40 -33.08
N LEU A 52 10.87 -36.17 -32.16
CA LEU A 52 10.77 -36.95 -30.91
C LEU A 52 10.46 -38.44 -31.22
N THR A 53 9.49 -38.70 -32.11
CA THR A 53 9.14 -40.04 -32.56
C THR A 53 10.35 -40.75 -33.22
N LEU A 54 11.10 -40.01 -34.03
CA LEU A 54 12.34 -40.53 -34.60
C LEU A 54 13.39 -40.82 -33.53
N ALA A 55 13.61 -39.90 -32.56
CA ALA A 55 14.53 -40.10 -31.46
C ALA A 55 14.15 -41.29 -30.56
N GLU A 56 12.86 -41.55 -30.38
CA GLU A 56 12.35 -42.73 -29.63
C GLU A 56 12.60 -44.04 -30.37
N SER A 57 12.79 -44.03 -31.67
CA SER A 57 13.13 -45.18 -32.47
C SER A 57 14.63 -45.53 -32.52
N VAL A 58 15.48 -44.60 -32.04
CA VAL A 58 16.95 -44.81 -31.99
C VAL A 58 17.33 -45.57 -30.71
N GLU A 59 18.36 -46.41 -30.80
CA GLU A 59 18.90 -47.16 -29.65
C GLU A 59 19.27 -46.22 -28.49
N ASP A 60 18.83 -46.55 -27.30
CA ASP A 60 18.93 -45.72 -26.12
C ASP A 60 20.38 -45.44 -25.69
N SER A 61 20.79 -44.20 -25.63
CA SER A 61 22.06 -43.73 -25.18
C SER A 61 21.94 -42.41 -24.40
N PRO A 62 22.90 -42.00 -23.61
CA PRO A 62 22.85 -40.69 -22.92
C PRO A 62 22.62 -39.52 -23.87
N ASP A 63 23.25 -39.51 -25.06
CA ASP A 63 23.06 -38.43 -26.04
C ASP A 63 21.64 -38.43 -26.62
N VAL A 64 21.03 -39.59 -26.84
CA VAL A 64 19.64 -39.73 -27.29
C VAL A 64 18.66 -39.33 -26.20
N GLN A 65 18.96 -39.62 -24.95
CA GLN A 65 18.14 -39.16 -23.81
C GLN A 65 18.19 -37.63 -23.66
N PHE A 66 19.35 -37.00 -23.85
CA PHE A 66 19.48 -35.54 -23.92
C PHE A 66 18.69 -34.95 -25.09
N LEU A 67 18.76 -35.53 -26.28
CA LEU A 67 17.99 -35.10 -27.43
C LEU A 67 16.48 -35.17 -27.15
N ARG A 68 16.00 -36.26 -26.55
CA ARG A 68 14.58 -36.41 -26.18
C ARG A 68 14.16 -35.35 -25.15
N ALA A 69 14.98 -35.11 -24.13
CA ALA A 69 14.72 -34.05 -23.13
C ALA A 69 14.67 -32.66 -23.77
N HIS A 70 15.60 -32.37 -24.71
CA HIS A 70 15.59 -31.11 -25.45
C HIS A 70 14.31 -30.93 -26.31
N LEU A 71 13.93 -31.95 -27.06
CA LEU A 71 12.74 -31.92 -27.88
C LEU A 71 11.48 -31.74 -27.03
N LEU A 72 11.38 -32.43 -25.89
CA LEU A 72 10.29 -32.29 -24.94
C LEU A 72 10.24 -30.89 -24.32
N ALA A 73 11.37 -30.29 -23.97
CA ALA A 73 11.42 -28.90 -23.45
C ALA A 73 10.97 -27.89 -24.51
N ASN A 74 11.32 -28.09 -25.78
CA ASN A 74 10.86 -27.26 -26.89
C ASN A 74 9.36 -27.46 -27.15
N ILE A 75 8.84 -28.71 -27.14
CA ILE A 75 7.43 -29.00 -27.22
C ILE A 75 6.65 -28.30 -26.09
N ALA A 76 7.16 -28.37 -24.86
CA ALA A 76 6.57 -27.69 -23.73
C ALA A 76 6.48 -26.18 -23.96
N SER A 77 7.58 -25.54 -24.42
CA SER A 77 7.60 -24.11 -24.73
C SER A 77 6.58 -23.71 -25.80
N VAL A 78 6.50 -24.47 -26.90
CA VAL A 78 5.48 -24.22 -27.97
C VAL A 78 4.05 -24.41 -27.45
N ARG A 79 3.83 -25.47 -26.66
CA ARG A 79 2.50 -25.74 -26.06
C ARG A 79 2.10 -24.67 -25.05
N LEU A 80 3.05 -24.18 -24.24
CA LEU A 80 2.82 -23.03 -23.35
C LEU A 80 2.43 -21.77 -24.13
N THR A 81 3.16 -21.46 -25.20
CA THR A 81 2.80 -20.33 -26.09
C THR A 81 1.43 -20.51 -26.73
N ALA A 82 1.08 -21.73 -27.14
CA ALA A 82 -0.24 -22.08 -27.66
C ALA A 82 -1.33 -22.18 -26.58
N THR A 83 -0.98 -22.04 -25.32
CA THR A 83 -1.89 -22.16 -24.17
C THR A 83 -2.46 -23.59 -23.99
N ASP A 84 -1.82 -24.60 -24.56
CA ASP A 84 -2.17 -26.01 -24.36
C ASP A 84 -1.43 -26.54 -23.12
N LEU A 85 -1.94 -26.18 -21.94
CA LEU A 85 -1.26 -26.39 -20.66
C LEU A 85 -1.17 -27.87 -20.28
N VAL A 86 -2.16 -28.69 -20.66
CA VAL A 86 -2.17 -30.14 -20.39
C VAL A 86 -1.05 -30.85 -21.15
N ALA A 87 -0.94 -30.58 -22.46
CA ALA A 87 0.14 -31.16 -23.26
C ALA A 87 1.52 -30.57 -22.87
N ALA A 88 1.57 -29.32 -22.43
CA ALA A 88 2.81 -28.72 -21.90
C ALA A 88 3.28 -29.41 -20.62
N GLU A 89 2.36 -29.72 -19.69
CA GLU A 89 2.67 -30.42 -18.44
C GLU A 89 3.23 -31.83 -18.71
N ASP A 90 2.57 -32.63 -19.60
CA ASP A 90 3.09 -33.95 -20.01
C ASP A 90 4.51 -33.84 -20.55
N ALA A 91 4.77 -32.86 -21.42
CA ALA A 91 6.10 -32.67 -22.00
C ALA A 91 7.15 -32.26 -20.95
N VAL A 92 6.82 -31.35 -20.03
CA VAL A 92 7.70 -30.92 -18.93
C VAL A 92 8.04 -32.09 -18.01
N GLU A 93 7.04 -32.85 -17.54
CA GLU A 93 7.26 -33.94 -16.61
C GLU A 93 8.05 -35.10 -17.26
N ARG A 94 7.80 -35.40 -18.54
CA ARG A 94 8.62 -36.38 -19.30
C ARG A 94 10.05 -35.91 -19.47
N SER A 95 10.30 -34.62 -19.78
CA SER A 95 11.63 -34.04 -19.86
C SER A 95 12.35 -34.16 -18.53
N ARG A 96 11.69 -33.79 -17.43
CA ARG A 96 12.25 -33.87 -16.08
C ARG A 96 12.62 -35.31 -15.71
N ALA A 97 11.74 -36.29 -15.95
CA ALA A 97 11.97 -37.67 -15.63
C ALA A 97 13.23 -38.24 -16.37
N LEU A 98 13.44 -37.84 -17.63
CA LEU A 98 14.64 -38.19 -18.37
C LEU A 98 15.90 -37.56 -17.74
N LEU A 99 15.87 -36.27 -17.39
CA LEU A 99 16.99 -35.56 -16.79
C LEU A 99 17.36 -36.11 -15.41
N ASP A 100 16.34 -36.46 -14.59
CA ASP A 100 16.54 -37.09 -13.27
C ASP A 100 17.21 -38.49 -13.44
N GLY A 101 16.80 -39.25 -14.45
CA GLY A 101 17.43 -40.52 -14.80
C GLY A 101 18.91 -40.39 -15.18
N ILE A 102 19.22 -39.37 -15.98
CA ILE A 102 20.61 -39.10 -16.44
C ILE A 102 21.47 -38.55 -15.29
N ALA A 103 20.92 -37.78 -14.35
CA ALA A 103 21.65 -37.13 -13.24
C ALA A 103 22.50 -38.08 -12.40
N SER A 104 22.11 -39.36 -12.29
CA SER A 104 22.80 -40.41 -11.53
C SER A 104 23.91 -41.11 -12.33
N ALA A 105 24.03 -40.85 -13.63
CA ALA A 105 25.05 -41.46 -14.50
C ALA A 105 26.37 -40.69 -14.45
N PRO A 106 27.53 -41.35 -14.59
CA PRO A 106 28.80 -40.66 -14.70
C PRO A 106 28.87 -39.81 -15.97
N MET A 107 29.00 -38.51 -15.82
CA MET A 107 29.07 -37.55 -16.93
C MET A 107 30.44 -36.88 -17.00
N GLY A 108 31.00 -36.76 -18.22
CA GLY A 108 32.14 -35.88 -18.46
C GLY A 108 31.71 -34.37 -18.36
N PRO A 109 32.70 -33.46 -18.37
CA PRO A 109 32.43 -32.03 -18.25
C PRO A 109 31.43 -31.50 -19.28
N ARG A 110 31.50 -31.91 -20.54
CA ARG A 110 30.56 -31.54 -21.62
C ARG A 110 29.15 -32.06 -21.35
N GLY A 111 29.01 -33.31 -20.91
CA GLY A 111 27.73 -33.91 -20.55
C GLY A 111 27.09 -33.21 -19.35
N ARG A 112 27.90 -32.78 -18.37
CA ARG A 112 27.42 -32.01 -17.23
C ARG A 112 26.85 -30.66 -17.66
N GLN A 113 27.53 -29.93 -18.55
CA GLN A 113 27.04 -28.65 -19.06
C GLN A 113 25.74 -28.82 -19.84
N LEU A 114 25.63 -29.84 -20.70
CA LEU A 114 24.41 -30.14 -21.44
C LEU A 114 23.23 -30.52 -20.50
N TRP A 115 23.52 -31.32 -19.47
CA TRP A 115 22.55 -31.67 -18.46
C TRP A 115 22.03 -30.41 -17.69
N LEU A 116 22.94 -29.51 -17.29
CA LEU A 116 22.59 -28.23 -16.63
C LEU A 116 21.72 -27.38 -17.55
N GLU A 117 22.10 -27.22 -18.81
CA GLU A 117 21.34 -26.45 -19.78
C GLU A 117 19.89 -26.96 -19.90
N MET A 118 19.73 -28.27 -20.13
CA MET A 118 18.40 -28.87 -20.30
C MET A 118 17.59 -28.81 -19.01
N THR A 119 18.25 -28.99 -17.86
CA THR A 119 17.62 -28.88 -16.56
C THR A 119 17.09 -27.45 -16.31
N LEU A 120 17.92 -26.43 -16.60
CA LEU A 120 17.52 -25.03 -16.48
C LEU A 120 16.33 -24.72 -17.40
N ARG A 121 16.37 -25.12 -18.68
CA ARG A 121 15.25 -24.94 -19.63
C ARG A 121 13.95 -25.59 -19.13
N THR A 122 14.04 -26.83 -18.65
CA THR A 122 12.87 -27.57 -18.13
C THR A 122 12.32 -26.92 -16.87
N LEU A 123 13.17 -26.44 -15.95
CA LEU A 123 12.75 -25.71 -14.75
C LEU A 123 12.06 -24.38 -15.10
N LEU A 124 12.60 -23.64 -16.08
CA LEU A 124 11.98 -22.38 -16.55
C LEU A 124 10.62 -22.62 -17.21
N ALA A 125 10.52 -23.65 -18.08
CA ALA A 125 9.24 -24.05 -18.69
C ALA A 125 8.23 -24.50 -17.60
N ARG A 126 8.69 -25.25 -16.61
CA ARG A 126 7.85 -25.67 -15.48
C ARG A 126 7.40 -24.48 -14.64
N ALA A 127 8.29 -23.53 -14.36
CA ALA A 127 7.95 -22.31 -13.64
C ALA A 127 6.90 -21.48 -14.38
N ASP A 128 7.00 -21.35 -15.71
CA ASP A 128 6.00 -20.65 -16.53
C ASP A 128 4.65 -21.39 -16.53
N LEU A 129 4.67 -22.72 -16.64
CA LEU A 129 3.47 -23.54 -16.50
C LEU A 129 2.79 -23.35 -15.15
N LEU A 130 3.55 -23.47 -14.06
CA LEU A 130 3.02 -23.29 -12.71
C LEU A 130 2.49 -21.88 -12.47
N ARG A 131 3.16 -20.86 -13.01
CA ARG A 131 2.69 -19.47 -12.97
C ARG A 131 1.34 -19.35 -13.70
N ARG A 132 1.23 -19.86 -14.91
CA ARG A 132 0.00 -19.84 -15.72
C ARG A 132 -1.13 -20.64 -15.09
N THR A 133 -0.81 -21.63 -14.27
CA THR A 133 -1.78 -22.45 -13.54
C THR A 133 -2.09 -21.89 -12.15
N GLY A 134 -1.58 -20.69 -11.80
CA GLY A 134 -1.84 -20.04 -10.52
C GLY A 134 -1.08 -20.63 -9.32
N ARG A 135 -0.20 -21.62 -9.54
CA ARG A 135 0.63 -22.27 -8.51
C ARG A 135 1.90 -21.44 -8.25
N LEU A 136 1.74 -20.19 -7.79
CA LEU A 136 2.81 -19.18 -7.78
C LEU A 136 3.94 -19.51 -6.82
N ASP A 137 3.68 -20.17 -5.70
CA ASP A 137 4.70 -20.58 -4.74
C ASP A 137 5.55 -21.73 -5.27
N GLU A 138 4.97 -22.66 -5.98
CA GLU A 138 5.69 -23.74 -6.65
C GLU A 138 6.48 -23.21 -7.85
N ALA A 139 5.96 -22.23 -8.58
CA ALA A 139 6.70 -21.53 -9.61
C ALA A 139 7.95 -20.85 -9.04
N LEU A 140 7.81 -20.17 -7.90
CA LEU A 140 8.95 -19.56 -7.19
C LEU A 140 9.98 -20.60 -6.79
N ALA A 141 9.56 -21.72 -6.21
CA ALA A 141 10.46 -22.82 -5.84
C ALA A 141 11.24 -23.37 -7.03
N CYS A 142 10.61 -23.49 -8.21
CA CYS A 142 11.30 -23.87 -9.45
C CYS A 142 12.34 -22.83 -9.91
N LEU A 143 12.02 -21.54 -9.79
CA LEU A 143 12.96 -20.47 -10.13
C LEU A 143 14.13 -20.40 -9.13
N ASP A 144 13.88 -20.68 -7.85
CA ASP A 144 14.92 -20.76 -6.84
C ASP A 144 15.84 -21.99 -7.06
N GLU A 145 15.28 -23.12 -7.45
CA GLU A 145 16.06 -24.28 -7.86
C GLU A 145 16.94 -23.98 -9.09
N ALA A 146 16.38 -23.30 -10.09
CA ALA A 146 17.15 -22.87 -11.26
C ALA A 146 18.28 -21.89 -10.87
N ALA A 147 18.01 -20.94 -9.99
CA ALA A 147 19.03 -20.00 -9.48
C ALA A 147 20.17 -20.69 -8.73
N LEU A 148 19.89 -21.74 -7.98
CA LEU A 148 20.91 -22.54 -7.30
C LEU A 148 21.82 -23.32 -8.28
N ARG A 149 21.29 -23.74 -9.45
CA ARG A 149 22.06 -24.50 -10.46
C ARG A 149 22.79 -23.61 -11.44
N LEU A 150 22.33 -22.41 -11.67
CA LEU A 150 22.87 -21.47 -12.66
C LEU A 150 24.37 -21.17 -12.48
N PRO A 151 24.94 -21.02 -11.26
CA PRO A 151 26.38 -20.80 -11.08
C PRO A 151 27.30 -21.98 -11.54
N GLU A 152 26.72 -23.18 -11.70
CA GLU A 152 27.47 -24.35 -12.20
C GLU A 152 27.45 -24.41 -13.74
N PHE A 153 26.54 -23.65 -14.38
CA PHE A 153 26.38 -23.55 -15.83
C PHE A 153 27.32 -22.49 -16.40
N ASP A 154 27.97 -22.79 -17.50
CA ASP A 154 28.83 -21.83 -18.22
C ASP A 154 27.91 -20.90 -19.07
N ASP A 155 27.56 -19.74 -18.53
CA ASP A 155 26.71 -18.72 -19.16
C ASP A 155 27.49 -17.44 -19.47
N PRO A 156 28.48 -17.50 -20.42
CA PRO A 156 29.41 -16.40 -20.68
C PRO A 156 28.69 -15.15 -21.21
N GLU A 157 27.57 -15.31 -21.84
CA GLU A 157 26.76 -14.22 -22.37
C GLU A 157 25.62 -13.79 -21.42
N GLY A 158 25.39 -14.48 -20.32
CA GLY A 158 24.34 -14.16 -19.35
C GLY A 158 22.92 -14.37 -19.89
N LEU A 159 22.74 -15.18 -20.92
CA LEU A 159 21.43 -15.41 -21.54
C LEU A 159 20.46 -16.13 -20.58
N ARG A 160 20.93 -17.22 -19.95
CA ARG A 160 20.11 -17.97 -19.00
C ARG A 160 19.83 -17.18 -17.73
N THR A 161 20.80 -16.37 -17.31
CA THR A 161 20.60 -15.40 -16.20
C THR A 161 19.48 -14.43 -16.52
N SER A 162 19.44 -13.89 -17.75
CA SER A 162 18.43 -12.96 -18.20
C SER A 162 17.04 -13.62 -18.32
N GLU A 163 16.95 -14.84 -18.83
CA GLU A 163 15.71 -15.62 -18.92
C GLU A 163 15.15 -15.96 -17.53
N LEU A 164 15.99 -16.41 -16.61
CA LEU A 164 15.58 -16.67 -15.23
C LEU A 164 15.03 -15.40 -14.57
N GLY A 165 15.74 -14.29 -14.77
CA GLY A 165 15.30 -12.98 -14.27
C GLY A 165 13.96 -12.56 -14.86
N LEU A 166 13.75 -12.72 -16.18
CA LEU A 166 12.46 -12.40 -16.83
C LEU A 166 11.31 -13.25 -16.29
N ASN A 167 11.52 -14.55 -16.08
CA ASN A 167 10.49 -15.39 -15.45
C ASN A 167 10.17 -14.93 -14.02
N ARG A 168 11.17 -14.47 -13.24
CA ARG A 168 10.91 -13.84 -11.94
C ARG A 168 10.11 -12.54 -12.06
N VAL A 169 10.42 -11.70 -13.03
CA VAL A 169 9.65 -10.48 -13.30
C VAL A 169 8.17 -10.82 -13.56
N HIS A 170 7.91 -11.80 -14.42
CA HIS A 170 6.54 -12.24 -14.70
C HIS A 170 5.83 -12.77 -13.44
N LEU A 171 6.52 -13.56 -12.60
CA LEU A 171 5.97 -14.07 -11.36
C LEU A 171 5.65 -12.93 -10.37
N LEU A 172 6.51 -11.92 -10.25
CA LEU A 172 6.28 -10.74 -9.41
C LEU A 172 5.08 -9.92 -9.91
N ILE A 173 4.93 -9.78 -11.24
CA ILE A 173 3.75 -9.13 -11.85
C ILE A 173 2.46 -9.88 -11.46
N GLU A 174 2.45 -11.21 -11.56
CA GLU A 174 1.27 -12.01 -11.18
C GLU A 174 0.95 -11.92 -9.69
N ARG A 175 1.96 -11.77 -8.85
CA ARG A 175 1.82 -11.54 -7.41
C ARG A 175 1.39 -10.12 -7.05
N GLY A 176 1.34 -9.20 -8.04
CA GLY A 176 1.07 -7.78 -7.79
C GLY A 176 2.23 -7.03 -7.13
N GLU A 177 3.42 -7.60 -7.13
CA GLU A 177 4.64 -7.01 -6.56
C GLU A 177 5.32 -6.08 -7.58
N TRP A 178 4.57 -5.04 -8.00
CA TRP A 178 4.92 -4.16 -9.12
C TRP A 178 6.26 -3.46 -8.95
N GLY A 179 6.56 -2.94 -7.74
CA GLY A 179 7.81 -2.25 -7.46
C GLY A 179 9.02 -3.17 -7.60
N ALA A 180 8.97 -4.37 -7.00
CA ALA A 180 10.03 -5.38 -7.13
C ALA A 180 10.18 -5.87 -8.58
N ALA A 181 9.07 -6.01 -9.30
CA ALA A 181 9.08 -6.39 -10.71
C ALA A 181 9.76 -5.30 -11.57
N GLU A 182 9.46 -4.04 -11.35
CA GLU A 182 10.06 -2.91 -12.08
C GLU A 182 11.56 -2.78 -11.81
N GLU A 183 11.96 -2.88 -10.56
CA GLU A 183 13.37 -2.79 -10.17
C GLU A 183 14.19 -3.93 -10.81
N LEU A 184 13.68 -5.17 -10.70
CA LEU A 184 14.32 -6.32 -11.31
C LEU A 184 14.36 -6.21 -12.85
N ALA A 185 13.25 -5.83 -13.50
CA ALA A 185 13.18 -5.68 -14.95
C ALA A 185 14.12 -4.58 -15.47
N SER A 186 14.21 -3.45 -14.75
CA SER A 186 15.11 -2.35 -15.08
C SER A 186 16.59 -2.73 -14.92
N ALA A 187 16.93 -3.42 -13.84
CA ALA A 187 18.27 -3.95 -13.62
C ALA A 187 18.66 -4.95 -14.71
N LEU A 188 17.76 -5.88 -15.04
CA LEU A 188 17.98 -6.85 -16.13
C LEU A 188 18.15 -6.16 -17.48
N LEU A 189 17.30 -5.18 -17.82
CA LEU A 189 17.39 -4.45 -19.08
C LEU A 189 18.75 -3.75 -19.23
N SER A 190 19.36 -3.29 -18.13
CA SER A 190 20.69 -2.66 -18.14
C SER A 190 21.85 -3.64 -18.26
N THR A 191 21.65 -4.89 -17.87
CA THR A 191 22.71 -5.93 -17.82
C THR A 191 22.56 -7.00 -18.89
N THR A 192 21.37 -7.16 -19.47
CA THR A 192 21.10 -8.15 -20.53
C THR A 192 21.92 -7.82 -21.78
N PRO A 193 22.66 -8.78 -22.33
CA PRO A 193 23.48 -8.53 -23.50
C PRO A 193 22.64 -8.26 -24.74
N ALA A 194 23.16 -7.47 -25.68
CA ALA A 194 22.47 -7.16 -26.92
C ALA A 194 22.19 -8.39 -27.81
N THR A 195 22.89 -9.50 -27.55
CA THR A 195 22.67 -10.81 -28.21
C THR A 195 21.41 -11.51 -27.74
N ALA A 196 20.82 -11.11 -26.61
CA ALA A 196 19.56 -11.65 -26.08
C ALA A 196 18.33 -11.01 -26.79
N VAL A 197 18.27 -11.19 -28.08
CA VAL A 197 17.29 -10.54 -28.97
C VAL A 197 15.83 -10.87 -28.66
N GLU A 198 15.56 -11.99 -28.00
CA GLU A 198 14.21 -12.39 -27.57
C GLU A 198 13.85 -11.85 -26.19
N THR A 199 14.84 -11.74 -25.29
CA THR A 199 14.61 -11.34 -23.89
C THR A 199 14.40 -9.83 -23.75
N ILE A 200 15.15 -9.01 -24.51
CA ILE A 200 15.06 -7.55 -24.43
C ILE A 200 13.63 -7.02 -24.74
N PRO A 201 12.95 -7.43 -25.86
CA PRO A 201 11.58 -6.98 -26.12
C PRO A 201 10.61 -7.38 -24.99
N ARG A 202 10.73 -8.60 -24.46
CA ARG A 202 9.87 -9.09 -23.37
C ARG A 202 10.07 -8.32 -22.07
N LEU A 203 11.32 -7.94 -21.75
CA LEU A 203 11.58 -7.04 -20.61
C LEU A 203 10.96 -5.66 -20.81
N LEU A 204 11.03 -5.11 -22.03
CA LEU A 204 10.39 -3.83 -22.36
C LEU A 204 8.86 -3.92 -22.28
N ILE A 205 8.26 -5.03 -22.74
CA ILE A 205 6.82 -5.29 -22.60
C ILE A 205 6.44 -5.39 -21.13
N ALA A 206 7.23 -6.12 -20.32
CA ALA A 206 6.98 -6.24 -18.89
C ALA A 206 7.01 -4.87 -18.19
N LEU A 207 8.02 -4.03 -18.48
CA LEU A 207 8.10 -2.65 -17.97
C LEU A 207 6.92 -1.80 -18.42
N GLY A 208 6.51 -1.92 -19.69
CA GLY A 208 5.32 -1.25 -20.21
C GLY A 208 4.04 -1.66 -19.48
N LEU A 209 3.87 -2.96 -19.23
CA LEU A 209 2.72 -3.49 -18.47
C LEU A 209 2.72 -3.03 -17.02
N ILE A 210 3.88 -3.02 -16.36
CA ILE A 210 4.04 -2.50 -14.99
C ILE A 210 3.62 -1.02 -14.97
N CYS A 211 4.16 -0.19 -15.87
CA CYS A 211 3.80 1.21 -15.97
C CYS A 211 2.31 1.42 -16.23
N ALA A 212 1.71 0.67 -17.17
CA ALA A 212 0.28 0.74 -17.46
C ALA A 212 -0.58 0.35 -16.27
N SER A 213 -0.22 -0.74 -15.60
CA SER A 213 -0.92 -1.24 -14.41
C SER A 213 -0.81 -0.31 -13.20
N THR A 214 0.20 0.56 -13.20
CA THR A 214 0.43 1.59 -12.19
C THR A 214 -0.02 2.99 -12.60
N GLY A 215 -0.84 3.11 -13.68
CA GLY A 215 -1.40 4.38 -14.14
C GLY A 215 -0.45 5.28 -14.93
N ARG A 216 0.81 4.87 -15.09
CA ARG A 216 1.85 5.62 -15.82
C ARG A 216 1.80 5.32 -17.32
N PHE A 217 0.80 5.86 -18.01
CA PHE A 217 0.50 5.50 -19.40
C PHE A 217 1.52 6.01 -20.42
N ASP A 218 2.09 7.20 -20.22
CA ASP A 218 3.10 7.75 -21.14
C ASP A 218 4.41 6.96 -21.10
N PRO A 219 5.01 6.66 -19.94
CA PRO A 219 6.13 5.72 -19.84
C PRO A 219 5.83 4.32 -20.38
N ALA A 220 4.60 3.81 -20.19
CA ALA A 220 4.20 2.52 -20.74
C ALA A 220 4.31 2.51 -22.27
N GLU A 221 3.81 3.54 -22.94
CA GLU A 221 3.85 3.66 -24.40
C GLU A 221 5.29 3.82 -24.92
N ASP A 222 6.17 4.53 -24.22
CA ASP A 222 7.60 4.62 -24.56
C ASP A 222 8.27 3.23 -24.52
N TYR A 223 7.98 2.41 -23.51
CA TYR A 223 8.50 1.05 -23.44
C TYR A 223 7.91 0.16 -24.56
N PHE A 224 6.62 0.26 -24.83
CA PHE A 224 6.00 -0.50 -25.93
C PHE A 224 6.52 -0.11 -27.30
N ALA A 225 6.78 1.18 -27.55
CA ALA A 225 7.39 1.63 -28.81
C ALA A 225 8.81 1.04 -29.00
N ARG A 226 9.62 1.03 -27.96
CA ARG A 226 10.94 0.40 -27.99
C ARG A 226 10.88 -1.12 -28.18
N ALA A 227 9.91 -1.79 -27.57
CA ALA A 227 9.67 -3.21 -27.76
C ALA A 227 9.27 -3.50 -29.22
N GLU A 228 8.38 -2.67 -29.78
CA GLU A 228 7.94 -2.79 -31.16
C GLU A 228 9.09 -2.66 -32.17
N ASP A 229 9.98 -1.69 -31.98
CA ASP A 229 11.17 -1.52 -32.81
C ASP A 229 12.08 -2.75 -32.75
N ALA A 230 12.30 -3.32 -31.56
CA ALA A 230 13.11 -4.51 -31.38
C ALA A 230 12.47 -5.76 -32.03
N LEU A 231 11.15 -5.94 -31.86
CA LEU A 231 10.41 -7.08 -32.47
C LEU A 231 10.35 -6.98 -34.00
N ARG A 232 10.23 -5.77 -34.56
CA ARG A 232 10.33 -5.57 -36.01
C ARG A 232 11.71 -5.93 -36.55
N ALA A 233 12.76 -5.64 -35.80
CA ALA A 233 14.13 -5.97 -36.21
C ALA A 233 14.38 -7.48 -36.23
N THR A 234 13.74 -8.26 -35.35
CA THR A 234 13.84 -9.72 -35.31
C THR A 234 12.85 -10.43 -36.25
N GLY A 235 11.79 -9.73 -36.69
CA GLY A 235 10.71 -10.31 -37.50
C GLY A 235 9.73 -11.18 -36.70
N ASP A 236 9.70 -11.07 -35.38
CA ASP A 236 8.76 -11.80 -34.51
C ASP A 236 7.35 -11.23 -34.62
N THR A 237 6.57 -11.82 -35.54
CA THR A 237 5.19 -11.38 -35.79
C THR A 237 4.21 -11.80 -34.70
N GLY A 238 4.48 -12.85 -33.95
CA GLY A 238 3.66 -13.32 -32.83
C GLY A 238 3.71 -12.36 -31.67
N GLU A 239 4.90 -12.04 -31.20
CA GLU A 239 5.09 -11.08 -30.09
C GLU A 239 4.63 -9.66 -30.44
N LEU A 240 4.71 -9.25 -31.74
CA LEU A 240 4.14 -7.97 -32.20
C LEU A 240 2.62 -7.91 -31.98
N GLN A 241 1.92 -9.01 -32.20
CA GLN A 241 0.45 -9.04 -31.96
C GLN A 241 0.10 -9.16 -30.48
N SER A 242 0.92 -9.85 -29.70
CA SER A 242 0.80 -9.84 -28.24
C SER A 242 1.03 -8.43 -27.69
N LEU A 243 2.03 -7.69 -28.20
CA LEU A 243 2.24 -6.28 -27.86
C LEU A 243 1.03 -5.40 -28.22
N LEU A 244 0.38 -5.66 -29.35
CA LEU A 244 -0.85 -4.94 -29.74
C LEU A 244 -1.97 -5.18 -28.72
N ALA A 245 -2.14 -6.42 -28.26
CA ALA A 245 -3.10 -6.75 -27.21
C ALA A 245 -2.75 -6.08 -25.87
N HIS A 246 -1.48 -5.94 -25.51
CA HIS A 246 -1.05 -5.19 -24.34
C HIS A 246 -1.34 -3.69 -24.44
N ARG A 247 -1.15 -3.07 -25.61
CA ARG A 247 -1.58 -1.70 -25.87
C ARG A 247 -3.11 -1.54 -25.80
N ALA A 248 -3.86 -2.50 -26.33
CA ALA A 248 -5.32 -2.53 -26.19
C ALA A 248 -5.74 -2.54 -24.72
N TYR A 249 -5.09 -3.37 -23.91
CA TYR A 249 -5.32 -3.42 -22.48
C TYR A 249 -4.98 -2.08 -21.79
N THR A 250 -3.86 -1.46 -22.14
CA THR A 250 -3.46 -0.14 -21.64
C THR A 250 -4.48 0.94 -22.01
N ALA A 251 -4.99 0.94 -23.24
CA ALA A 251 -6.06 1.84 -23.66
C ALA A 251 -7.35 1.61 -22.84
N MET A 252 -7.68 0.35 -22.56
CA MET A 252 -8.81 0.00 -21.71
C MET A 252 -8.64 0.54 -20.28
N LEU A 253 -7.45 0.40 -19.67
CA LEU A 253 -7.14 0.95 -18.35
C LEU A 253 -7.24 2.48 -18.33
N ARG A 254 -6.81 3.16 -19.38
CA ARG A 254 -6.91 4.61 -19.54
C ARG A 254 -8.34 5.09 -19.77
N GLY A 255 -9.29 4.19 -20.04
CA GLY A 255 -10.68 4.49 -20.35
C GLY A 255 -10.94 4.82 -21.83
N ASP A 256 -9.96 4.62 -22.70
CA ASP A 256 -10.11 4.79 -24.17
C ASP A 256 -10.67 3.50 -24.78
N PHE A 257 -11.94 3.27 -24.50
CA PHE A 257 -12.62 2.01 -24.88
C PHE A 257 -12.76 1.81 -26.40
N ASP A 258 -12.77 2.90 -27.21
CA ASP A 258 -12.85 2.79 -28.65
C ASP A 258 -11.53 2.34 -29.26
N LEU A 259 -10.42 2.90 -28.80
CA LEU A 259 -9.09 2.45 -29.21
C LEU A 259 -8.83 1.02 -28.72
N ALA A 260 -9.20 0.69 -27.50
CA ALA A 260 -9.04 -0.66 -26.95
C ALA A 260 -9.74 -1.70 -27.82
N GLU A 261 -11.01 -1.47 -28.20
CA GLU A 261 -11.77 -2.37 -29.07
C GLU A 261 -11.13 -2.52 -30.45
N GLN A 262 -10.68 -1.41 -31.04
CA GLN A 262 -10.01 -1.47 -32.34
C GLN A 262 -8.76 -2.36 -32.30
N LEU A 263 -7.91 -2.17 -31.30
CA LEU A 263 -6.66 -2.91 -31.15
C LEU A 263 -6.91 -4.40 -30.81
N PHE A 264 -7.85 -4.68 -29.90
CA PHE A 264 -8.23 -6.07 -29.60
C PHE A 264 -8.87 -6.78 -30.80
N ALA A 265 -9.66 -6.09 -31.61
CA ALA A 265 -10.23 -6.66 -32.82
C ALA A 265 -9.15 -7.02 -33.88
N GLU A 266 -8.14 -6.17 -34.01
CA GLU A 266 -6.99 -6.42 -34.88
C GLU A 266 -6.17 -7.63 -34.43
N ALA A 267 -5.82 -7.68 -33.11
CA ALA A 267 -5.11 -8.80 -32.50
C ALA A 267 -5.93 -10.10 -32.64
N SER A 268 -7.23 -10.08 -32.37
CA SER A 268 -8.13 -11.23 -32.50
C SER A 268 -8.10 -11.81 -33.91
N ALA A 269 -8.17 -10.96 -34.94
CA ALA A 269 -8.14 -11.39 -36.33
C ALA A 269 -6.82 -12.10 -36.73
N PHE A 270 -5.70 -11.71 -36.10
CA PHE A 270 -4.44 -12.39 -36.28
C PHE A 270 -4.44 -13.76 -35.57
N PHE A 271 -4.76 -13.78 -34.27
CA PHE A 271 -4.73 -15.01 -33.47
C PHE A 271 -5.69 -16.08 -34.01
N GLU A 272 -6.83 -15.67 -34.57
CA GLU A 272 -7.77 -16.59 -35.25
C GLU A 272 -7.14 -17.22 -36.48
N ARG A 273 -6.47 -16.43 -37.35
CA ARG A 273 -5.78 -16.94 -38.54
C ARG A 273 -4.65 -17.91 -38.19
N GLN A 274 -3.91 -17.63 -37.09
CA GLN A 274 -2.79 -18.46 -36.63
C GLN A 274 -3.23 -19.60 -35.70
N ARG A 275 -4.55 -19.73 -35.45
CA ARG A 275 -5.10 -20.74 -34.53
C ARG A 275 -4.53 -20.68 -33.10
N GLN A 276 -4.12 -19.49 -32.66
CA GLN A 276 -3.69 -19.22 -31.29
C GLN A 276 -4.92 -18.97 -30.43
N TYR A 277 -5.63 -20.04 -30.10
CA TYR A 277 -6.96 -19.96 -29.49
C TYR A 277 -6.96 -19.44 -28.05
N GLY A 278 -5.83 -19.55 -27.33
CA GLY A 278 -5.69 -18.97 -26.00
C GLY A 278 -5.71 -17.46 -26.04
N ASP A 279 -4.82 -16.85 -26.83
CA ASP A 279 -4.73 -15.39 -26.98
C ASP A 279 -6.01 -14.80 -27.60
N LEU A 280 -6.62 -15.55 -28.54
CA LEU A 280 -7.91 -15.17 -29.10
C LEU A 280 -8.99 -15.14 -28.02
N ALA A 281 -9.06 -16.14 -27.13
CA ALA A 281 -10.05 -16.20 -26.05
C ALA A 281 -9.89 -15.06 -25.05
N VAL A 282 -8.63 -14.68 -24.73
CA VAL A 282 -8.32 -13.51 -23.89
C VAL A 282 -8.81 -12.21 -24.55
N CYS A 283 -8.55 -12.02 -25.85
CA CYS A 283 -9.04 -10.87 -26.60
C CYS A 283 -10.57 -10.82 -26.65
N GLU A 284 -11.23 -11.98 -26.89
CA GLU A 284 -12.69 -12.09 -26.89
C GLU A 284 -13.29 -11.76 -25.53
N GLN A 285 -12.67 -12.18 -24.41
CA GLN A 285 -13.09 -11.84 -23.06
C GLN A 285 -13.00 -10.32 -22.81
N ALA A 286 -11.89 -9.69 -23.19
CA ALA A 286 -11.71 -8.24 -23.04
C ALA A 286 -12.74 -7.48 -23.89
N ARG A 287 -12.99 -7.92 -25.13
CA ARG A 287 -14.00 -7.32 -26.02
C ARG A 287 -15.42 -7.55 -25.51
N ALA A 288 -15.72 -8.69 -24.86
CA ALA A 288 -17.00 -8.91 -24.21
C ALA A 288 -17.24 -7.88 -23.11
N PHE A 289 -16.22 -7.60 -22.28
CA PHE A 289 -16.29 -6.55 -21.26
C PHE A 289 -16.56 -5.18 -21.91
N LEU A 290 -15.83 -4.80 -22.96
CA LEU A 290 -16.01 -3.53 -23.66
C LEU A 290 -17.41 -3.41 -24.28
N ALA A 291 -17.95 -4.48 -24.87
CA ALA A 291 -19.30 -4.51 -25.42
C ALA A 291 -20.36 -4.31 -24.33
N GLY A 292 -20.21 -4.97 -23.18
CA GLY A 292 -21.06 -4.76 -22.01
C GLY A 292 -21.05 -3.31 -21.53
N ARG A 293 -19.87 -2.68 -21.44
CA ARG A 293 -19.70 -1.26 -21.06
C ARG A 293 -20.36 -0.28 -22.04
N ARG A 294 -20.48 -0.65 -23.33
CA ARG A 294 -21.16 0.13 -24.37
C ARG A 294 -22.67 -0.13 -24.43
N GLY A 295 -23.19 -1.06 -23.64
CA GLY A 295 -24.59 -1.48 -23.67
C GLY A 295 -24.94 -2.42 -24.83
N ASP A 296 -23.96 -2.95 -25.57
CA ASP A 296 -24.15 -3.99 -26.58
C ASP A 296 -24.23 -5.37 -25.93
N SER A 297 -25.40 -5.66 -25.39
CA SER A 297 -25.63 -6.92 -24.67
C SER A 297 -25.51 -8.16 -25.56
N THR A 298 -25.89 -8.07 -26.83
CA THR A 298 -25.81 -9.21 -27.77
C THR A 298 -24.35 -9.50 -28.12
N GLY A 299 -23.59 -8.48 -28.47
CA GLY A 299 -22.15 -8.64 -28.74
C GLY A 299 -21.38 -9.13 -27.53
N ALA A 300 -21.74 -8.65 -26.32
CA ALA A 300 -21.15 -9.11 -25.07
C ALA A 300 -21.40 -10.61 -24.81
N ASP A 301 -22.64 -11.07 -25.03
CA ASP A 301 -23.02 -12.49 -24.86
C ASP A 301 -22.33 -13.40 -25.89
N ASP A 302 -22.30 -12.99 -27.16
CA ASP A 302 -21.65 -13.76 -28.23
C ASP A 302 -20.15 -13.92 -27.97
N LEU A 303 -19.46 -12.85 -27.58
CA LEU A 303 -18.04 -12.85 -27.27
C LEU A 303 -17.74 -13.64 -25.98
N THR A 304 -18.60 -13.51 -24.96
CA THR A 304 -18.48 -14.29 -23.72
C THR A 304 -18.62 -15.79 -24.02
N ALA A 305 -19.61 -16.18 -24.84
CA ALA A 305 -19.81 -17.58 -25.21
C ALA A 305 -18.63 -18.14 -26.04
N ALA A 306 -18.09 -17.34 -26.97
CA ALA A 306 -16.94 -17.73 -27.78
C ALA A 306 -15.69 -17.94 -26.92
N SER A 307 -15.35 -16.96 -26.07
CA SER A 307 -14.22 -17.03 -25.13
C SER A 307 -14.36 -18.21 -24.19
N LEU A 308 -15.53 -18.38 -23.55
CA LEU A 308 -15.80 -19.48 -22.64
C LEU A 308 -15.59 -20.85 -23.31
N SER A 309 -16.18 -21.04 -24.52
CA SER A 309 -16.02 -22.31 -25.27
C SER A 309 -14.56 -22.63 -25.59
N ARG A 310 -13.74 -21.62 -25.90
CA ARG A 310 -12.31 -21.81 -26.19
C ARG A 310 -11.54 -22.19 -24.93
N PHE A 311 -11.74 -21.46 -23.80
CA PHE A 311 -11.07 -21.80 -22.55
C PHE A 311 -11.45 -23.20 -22.03
N GLU A 312 -12.74 -23.61 -22.18
CA GLU A 312 -13.16 -24.97 -21.85
C GLU A 312 -12.46 -26.03 -22.73
N GLN A 313 -12.30 -25.76 -24.04
CA GLN A 313 -11.58 -26.65 -24.95
C GLN A 313 -10.09 -26.77 -24.65
N LEU A 314 -9.48 -25.67 -24.17
CA LEU A 314 -8.07 -25.62 -23.78
C LEU A 314 -7.81 -26.17 -22.38
N GLY A 315 -8.85 -26.50 -21.62
CA GLY A 315 -8.74 -26.90 -20.22
C GLY A 315 -8.42 -25.75 -19.25
N ALA A 316 -8.48 -24.51 -19.69
CA ALA A 316 -8.17 -23.32 -18.90
C ALA A 316 -9.32 -22.98 -17.94
N SER A 317 -9.47 -23.78 -16.89
CA SER A 317 -10.66 -23.79 -16.04
C SER A 317 -10.88 -22.47 -15.27
N ILE A 318 -9.80 -21.80 -14.80
CA ILE A 318 -9.92 -20.52 -14.08
C ILE A 318 -10.34 -19.40 -15.05
N ALA A 319 -9.70 -19.31 -16.24
CA ALA A 319 -10.09 -18.32 -17.25
C ALA A 319 -11.53 -18.55 -17.74
N ALA A 320 -11.97 -19.81 -17.84
CA ALA A 320 -13.36 -20.16 -18.10
C ALA A 320 -14.29 -19.66 -16.97
N ALA A 321 -13.90 -19.83 -15.71
CA ALA A 321 -14.66 -19.33 -14.57
C ALA A 321 -14.70 -17.79 -14.52
N ASP A 322 -13.60 -17.10 -14.82
CA ASP A 322 -13.56 -15.64 -14.96
C ASP A 322 -14.51 -15.17 -16.08
N THR A 323 -14.56 -15.90 -17.20
CA THR A 323 -15.50 -15.62 -18.29
C THR A 323 -16.96 -15.88 -17.87
N MET A 324 -17.23 -16.93 -17.09
CA MET A 324 -18.56 -17.18 -16.52
C MET A 324 -18.98 -16.05 -15.57
N LEU A 325 -18.05 -15.52 -14.78
CA LEU A 325 -18.32 -14.39 -13.88
C LEU A 325 -18.60 -13.09 -14.65
N LEU A 326 -17.89 -12.84 -15.75
CA LEU A 326 -18.20 -11.76 -16.67
C LEU A 326 -19.62 -11.94 -17.29
N GLY A 327 -19.96 -13.13 -17.72
CA GLY A 327 -21.31 -13.45 -18.19
C GLY A 327 -22.38 -13.28 -17.11
N ALA A 328 -22.07 -13.63 -15.87
CA ALA A 328 -22.94 -13.36 -14.72
C ALA A 328 -23.18 -11.87 -14.52
N GLN A 329 -22.15 -11.03 -14.66
CA GLN A 329 -22.29 -9.56 -14.60
C GLN A 329 -23.19 -9.05 -15.73
N HIS A 330 -22.99 -9.51 -16.97
CA HIS A 330 -23.85 -9.14 -18.11
C HIS A 330 -25.32 -9.56 -17.89
N ALA A 331 -25.56 -10.76 -17.34
CA ALA A 331 -26.91 -11.24 -17.01
C ALA A 331 -27.54 -10.35 -15.92
N TYR A 332 -26.77 -9.96 -14.90
CA TYR A 332 -27.21 -9.04 -13.86
C TYR A 332 -27.59 -7.67 -14.41
N ASP A 333 -26.76 -7.08 -15.28
CA ASP A 333 -27.01 -5.77 -15.90
C ASP A 333 -28.31 -5.78 -16.74
N ARG A 334 -28.66 -6.93 -17.34
CA ARG A 334 -29.93 -7.13 -18.06
C ARG A 334 -31.12 -7.46 -17.13
N GLY A 335 -30.90 -7.67 -15.85
CA GLY A 335 -31.91 -8.08 -14.89
C GLY A 335 -32.28 -9.58 -14.91
N ASP A 336 -31.49 -10.43 -15.61
CA ASP A 336 -31.66 -11.89 -15.59
C ASP A 336 -30.96 -12.50 -14.38
N ILE A 337 -31.62 -12.42 -13.24
CA ILE A 337 -31.09 -12.89 -11.96
C ILE A 337 -30.88 -14.40 -11.94
N THR A 338 -31.71 -15.15 -12.65
CA THR A 338 -31.61 -16.62 -12.69
C THR A 338 -30.32 -17.05 -13.41
N GLU A 339 -30.04 -16.47 -14.56
CA GLU A 339 -28.82 -16.78 -15.32
C GLU A 339 -27.57 -16.28 -14.58
N MET A 340 -27.65 -15.08 -14.00
CA MET A 340 -26.57 -14.55 -13.16
C MET A 340 -26.21 -15.53 -12.04
N GLN A 341 -27.19 -15.97 -11.24
CA GLN A 341 -26.95 -16.93 -10.15
C GLN A 341 -26.37 -18.25 -10.64
N ARG A 342 -26.85 -18.75 -11.78
CA ARG A 342 -26.39 -20.00 -12.37
C ARG A 342 -24.92 -19.93 -12.81
N LEU A 343 -24.53 -18.83 -13.47
CA LEU A 343 -23.15 -18.60 -13.92
C LEU A 343 -22.22 -18.31 -12.73
N ALA A 344 -22.66 -17.48 -11.80
CA ALA A 344 -21.90 -17.16 -10.59
C ALA A 344 -21.62 -18.42 -9.75
N GLN A 345 -22.61 -19.30 -9.57
CA GLN A 345 -22.43 -20.54 -8.82
C GLN A 345 -21.46 -21.49 -9.53
N LYS A 346 -21.55 -21.63 -10.87
CA LYS A 346 -20.59 -22.45 -11.62
C LYS A 346 -19.15 -21.93 -11.49
N ALA A 347 -18.96 -20.60 -11.63
CA ALA A 347 -17.65 -19.99 -11.45
C ALA A 347 -17.12 -20.26 -10.03
N ARG A 348 -17.97 -20.09 -9.01
CA ARG A 348 -17.62 -20.33 -7.62
C ARG A 348 -17.19 -21.78 -7.37
N ASP A 349 -17.90 -22.75 -7.95
CA ASP A 349 -17.57 -24.16 -7.79
C ASP A 349 -16.18 -24.49 -8.39
N VAL A 350 -15.83 -23.87 -9.54
CA VAL A 350 -14.50 -23.99 -10.14
C VAL A 350 -13.44 -23.34 -9.26
N TYR A 351 -13.66 -22.11 -8.79
CA TYR A 351 -12.71 -21.43 -7.91
C TYR A 351 -12.48 -22.20 -6.61
N GLN A 352 -13.54 -22.75 -6.02
CA GLN A 352 -13.42 -23.55 -4.80
C GLN A 352 -12.63 -24.84 -5.05
N ALA A 353 -12.87 -25.53 -6.16
CA ALA A 353 -12.15 -26.75 -6.54
C ALA A 353 -10.65 -26.48 -6.84
N ARG A 354 -10.31 -25.24 -7.17
CA ARG A 354 -8.94 -24.78 -7.47
C ARG A 354 -8.32 -23.95 -6.33
N GLU A 355 -8.99 -23.88 -5.18
CA GLU A 355 -8.52 -23.13 -3.99
C GLU A 355 -8.27 -21.64 -4.23
N VAL A 356 -8.96 -21.02 -5.21
CA VAL A 356 -8.88 -19.58 -5.51
C VAL A 356 -9.90 -18.83 -4.64
N HIS A 357 -9.56 -18.72 -3.36
CA HIS A 357 -10.50 -18.30 -2.31
C HIS A 357 -10.95 -16.84 -2.44
N GLU A 358 -10.08 -15.94 -2.94
CA GLU A 358 -10.43 -14.54 -3.19
C GLU A 358 -11.54 -14.40 -4.24
N ARG A 359 -11.52 -15.26 -5.26
CA ARG A 359 -12.58 -15.29 -6.28
C ARG A 359 -13.89 -15.80 -5.73
N CYS A 360 -13.85 -16.80 -4.83
CA CYS A 360 -15.04 -17.22 -4.10
C CYS A 360 -15.65 -16.06 -3.31
N ALA A 361 -14.84 -15.26 -2.62
CA ALA A 361 -15.32 -14.10 -1.89
C ALA A 361 -15.96 -13.03 -2.82
N GLN A 362 -15.39 -12.81 -4.00
CA GLN A 362 -15.96 -11.89 -5.00
C GLN A 362 -17.33 -12.35 -5.49
N VAL A 363 -17.49 -13.66 -5.74
CA VAL A 363 -18.79 -14.22 -6.14
C VAL A 363 -19.81 -14.07 -5.01
N ASP A 364 -19.45 -14.37 -3.77
CA ASP A 364 -20.34 -14.25 -2.62
C ASP A 364 -20.78 -12.78 -2.41
N LEU A 365 -19.91 -11.80 -2.68
CA LEU A 365 -20.27 -10.37 -2.70
C LEU A 365 -21.23 -10.01 -3.84
N MET A 366 -21.03 -10.54 -5.05
CA MET A 366 -21.94 -10.33 -6.18
C MET A 366 -23.35 -10.84 -5.82
N LEU A 367 -23.44 -12.02 -5.24
CA LEU A 367 -24.71 -12.59 -4.78
C LEU A 367 -25.35 -11.73 -3.68
N ALA A 368 -24.58 -11.25 -2.72
CA ALA A 368 -25.07 -10.38 -1.66
C ALA A 368 -25.59 -9.02 -2.20
N ARG A 369 -24.90 -8.40 -3.19
CA ARG A 369 -25.38 -7.19 -3.89
C ARG A 369 -26.70 -7.43 -4.59
N THR A 370 -26.86 -8.57 -5.24
CA THR A 370 -28.12 -8.94 -5.89
C THR A 370 -29.29 -9.01 -4.90
N ILE A 371 -29.03 -9.53 -3.68
CA ILE A 371 -30.04 -9.54 -2.62
C ILE A 371 -30.36 -8.11 -2.18
N GLU A 372 -29.33 -7.25 -1.97
CA GLU A 372 -29.52 -5.84 -1.59
C GLU A 372 -30.36 -5.09 -2.65
N ASP A 373 -30.05 -5.26 -3.93
CA ASP A 373 -30.78 -4.60 -5.01
C ASP A 373 -32.23 -5.09 -5.12
N ASN A 374 -32.46 -6.37 -4.90
CA ASN A 374 -33.81 -6.88 -4.83
C ASN A 374 -34.60 -6.30 -3.65
N LEU A 375 -33.93 -6.15 -2.48
CA LEU A 375 -34.49 -5.46 -1.33
C LEU A 375 -34.81 -3.98 -1.59
N ASN A 376 -34.09 -3.33 -2.49
CA ASN A 376 -34.33 -1.94 -2.87
C ASN A 376 -35.48 -1.77 -3.88
N ARG A 377 -35.80 -2.81 -4.65
CA ARG A 377 -36.82 -2.78 -5.72
C ARG A 377 -38.20 -3.21 -5.27
N THR A 378 -38.30 -4.01 -4.22
CA THR A 378 -39.58 -4.64 -3.79
C THR A 378 -39.80 -4.42 -2.29
N ASP A 379 -41.06 -4.27 -1.90
CA ASP A 379 -41.44 -4.26 -0.49
C ASP A 379 -41.50 -5.71 0.03
N HIS A 380 -40.63 -6.06 0.95
CA HIS A 380 -40.46 -7.43 1.45
C HIS A 380 -41.22 -7.70 2.76
N GLY A 381 -41.80 -6.67 3.41
CA GLY A 381 -42.54 -6.82 4.66
C GLY A 381 -41.79 -7.66 5.71
N ASP A 382 -42.44 -8.71 6.23
CA ASP A 382 -41.87 -9.56 7.30
C ASP A 382 -40.61 -10.37 6.88
N HIS A 383 -40.32 -10.48 5.57
CA HIS A 383 -39.17 -11.24 5.06
C HIS A 383 -37.92 -10.38 4.87
N GLU A 384 -38.01 -9.06 5.01
CA GLU A 384 -36.88 -8.15 4.79
C GLU A 384 -35.68 -8.51 5.68
N ARG A 385 -35.93 -8.72 6.98
CA ARG A 385 -34.89 -9.04 7.94
C ARG A 385 -34.15 -10.35 7.59
N THR A 386 -34.87 -11.38 7.17
CA THR A 386 -34.26 -12.65 6.74
C THR A 386 -33.41 -12.46 5.51
N SER A 387 -33.86 -11.65 4.55
CA SER A 387 -33.07 -11.36 3.33
C SER A 387 -31.82 -10.55 3.64
N VAL A 388 -31.88 -9.59 4.56
CA VAL A 388 -30.72 -8.83 5.04
C VAL A 388 -29.73 -9.74 5.78
N ASP A 389 -30.23 -10.65 6.65
CA ASP A 389 -29.38 -11.63 7.35
C ASP A 389 -28.69 -12.58 6.35
N ASN A 390 -29.37 -13.02 5.30
CA ASN A 390 -28.78 -13.83 4.23
C ASN A 390 -27.70 -13.05 3.48
N ALA A 391 -27.96 -11.80 3.09
CA ALA A 391 -26.97 -10.96 2.43
C ALA A 391 -25.75 -10.73 3.32
N LEU A 392 -25.92 -10.45 4.61
CA LEU A 392 -24.83 -10.27 5.58
C LEU A 392 -24.01 -11.55 5.77
N SER A 393 -24.67 -12.72 5.76
CA SER A 393 -23.97 -14.00 5.90
C SER A 393 -23.04 -14.34 4.73
N LEU A 394 -23.27 -13.74 3.57
CA LEU A 394 -22.40 -13.80 2.39
C LEU A 394 -21.38 -12.64 2.39
N ALA A 395 -21.89 -11.41 2.51
CA ALA A 395 -21.08 -10.20 2.33
C ALA A 395 -20.01 -10.01 3.40
N LEU A 396 -20.34 -10.19 4.69
CA LEU A 396 -19.43 -9.83 5.76
C LEU A 396 -18.21 -10.76 5.83
N PRO A 397 -18.33 -12.11 5.79
CA PRO A 397 -17.17 -12.98 5.71
C PRO A 397 -16.31 -12.73 4.46
N ALA A 398 -16.96 -12.47 3.31
CA ALA A 398 -16.26 -12.19 2.06
C ALA A 398 -15.51 -10.86 2.12
N ALA A 399 -16.11 -9.80 2.66
CA ALA A 399 -15.47 -8.49 2.83
C ALA A 399 -14.25 -8.58 3.78
N LEU A 400 -14.38 -9.31 4.89
CA LEU A 400 -13.27 -9.54 5.81
C LEU A 400 -12.12 -10.29 5.14
N ALA A 401 -12.42 -11.32 4.35
CA ALA A 401 -11.39 -12.09 3.63
C ALA A 401 -10.69 -11.25 2.54
N LEU A 402 -11.43 -10.41 1.82
CA LEU A 402 -10.86 -9.49 0.83
C LEU A 402 -10.01 -8.39 1.50
N GLU A 403 -10.47 -7.81 2.61
CA GLU A 403 -9.67 -6.87 3.36
C GLU A 403 -8.37 -7.51 3.88
N ALA A 404 -8.47 -8.73 4.41
CA ALA A 404 -7.30 -9.46 4.92
C ALA A 404 -6.30 -9.84 3.80
N ALA A 405 -6.75 -10.00 2.57
CA ALA A 405 -5.88 -10.32 1.43
C ALA A 405 -4.80 -9.24 1.23
N ARG A 406 -5.09 -7.96 1.50
CA ARG A 406 -4.13 -6.87 1.38
C ARG A 406 -2.87 -7.04 2.24
N TYR A 407 -3.00 -7.70 3.38
CA TYR A 407 -1.87 -7.91 4.29
C TYR A 407 -0.84 -8.93 3.76
N GLY A 408 -1.17 -9.66 2.70
CA GLY A 408 -0.25 -10.52 1.96
C GLY A 408 0.59 -9.80 0.91
N PHE A 409 0.26 -8.54 0.56
CA PHE A 409 0.99 -7.80 -0.46
C PHE A 409 2.18 -7.05 0.13
N ALA A 410 3.36 -7.21 -0.48
CA ALA A 410 4.59 -6.56 -0.04
C ALA A 410 4.59 -5.04 -0.29
N THR A 411 3.96 -4.56 -1.39
CA THR A 411 4.01 -3.17 -1.79
C THR A 411 2.79 -2.36 -1.33
N ALA A 412 2.98 -1.11 -0.93
CA ALA A 412 1.91 -0.18 -0.59
C ALA A 412 0.93 0.01 -1.77
N HIS A 413 1.46 0.01 -2.99
CA HIS A 413 0.67 0.14 -4.21
C HIS A 413 -0.33 -1.03 -4.39
N ALA A 414 0.15 -2.28 -4.33
CA ALA A 414 -0.73 -3.45 -4.43
C ALA A 414 -1.76 -3.47 -3.29
N ARG A 415 -1.37 -3.06 -2.07
CA ARG A 415 -2.29 -2.92 -0.96
C ARG A 415 -3.35 -1.85 -1.20
N SER A 416 -2.98 -0.70 -1.80
CA SER A 416 -3.92 0.38 -2.11
C SER A 416 -4.94 -0.02 -3.18
N GLN A 417 -4.51 -0.69 -4.24
CA GLN A 417 -5.44 -1.21 -5.26
C GLN A 417 -6.43 -2.22 -4.68
N TRP A 418 -5.94 -3.11 -3.83
CA TRP A 418 -6.77 -4.10 -3.17
C TRP A 418 -7.74 -3.47 -2.16
N LEU A 419 -7.32 -2.37 -1.52
CA LEU A 419 -8.13 -1.64 -0.55
C LEU A 419 -9.41 -1.08 -1.18
N GLU A 420 -9.38 -0.60 -2.43
CA GLU A 420 -10.59 -0.11 -3.11
C GLU A 420 -11.65 -1.22 -3.27
N LEU A 421 -11.22 -2.42 -3.66
CA LEU A 421 -12.11 -3.57 -3.75
C LEU A 421 -12.67 -3.96 -2.37
N ALA A 422 -11.83 -3.96 -1.35
CA ALA A 422 -12.23 -4.26 0.02
C ALA A 422 -13.16 -3.17 0.59
N ASP A 423 -12.92 -1.90 0.28
CA ASP A 423 -13.78 -0.78 0.68
C ASP A 423 -15.17 -0.88 0.07
N ASP A 424 -15.28 -1.27 -1.19
CA ASP A 424 -16.56 -1.47 -1.85
C ASP A 424 -17.36 -2.62 -1.20
N ALA A 425 -16.66 -3.69 -0.81
CA ALA A 425 -17.24 -4.79 -0.07
C ALA A 425 -17.69 -4.35 1.33
N MET A 426 -16.87 -3.57 2.03
CA MET A 426 -17.21 -3.02 3.35
C MET A 426 -18.38 -2.03 3.29
N ARG A 427 -18.45 -1.17 2.27
CA ARG A 427 -19.62 -0.28 2.05
C ARG A 427 -20.93 -1.06 1.96
N LEU A 428 -20.94 -2.18 1.24
CA LEU A 428 -22.10 -3.09 1.19
C LEU A 428 -22.46 -3.61 2.59
N VAL A 429 -21.48 -4.09 3.34
CA VAL A 429 -21.68 -4.63 4.69
C VAL A 429 -22.26 -3.57 5.64
N PHE A 430 -21.72 -2.35 5.63
CA PHE A 430 -22.23 -1.27 6.49
C PHE A 430 -23.67 -0.87 6.11
N ARG A 431 -24.00 -0.77 4.80
CA ARG A 431 -25.38 -0.50 4.36
C ARG A 431 -26.34 -1.59 4.84
N LEU A 432 -25.96 -2.86 4.73
CA LEU A 432 -26.76 -3.97 5.23
C LEU A 432 -26.92 -3.95 6.75
N ALA A 433 -25.88 -3.60 7.50
CA ALA A 433 -25.91 -3.46 8.96
C ALA A 433 -26.82 -2.30 9.40
N VAL A 434 -26.78 -1.17 8.70
CA VAL A 434 -27.71 -0.05 8.91
C VAL A 434 -29.15 -0.50 8.67
N ARG A 435 -29.40 -1.19 7.57
CA ARG A 435 -30.74 -1.69 7.22
C ARG A 435 -31.27 -2.71 8.23
N ARG A 436 -30.38 -3.51 8.80
CA ARG A 436 -30.71 -4.42 9.91
C ARG A 436 -31.08 -3.70 11.20
N GLN A 437 -30.68 -2.42 11.35
CA GLN A 437 -30.81 -1.61 12.56
C GLN A 437 -30.07 -2.22 13.78
N ASP A 438 -28.95 -2.87 13.54
CA ASP A 438 -28.15 -3.52 14.57
C ASP A 438 -26.96 -2.63 15.00
N GLN A 439 -27.19 -1.84 16.06
CA GLN A 439 -26.16 -0.95 16.61
C GLN A 439 -24.96 -1.70 17.17
N GLY A 440 -25.16 -2.92 17.67
CA GLY A 440 -24.07 -3.77 18.15
C GLY A 440 -23.14 -4.20 17.01
N LEU A 441 -23.72 -4.64 15.89
CA LEU A 441 -22.95 -5.00 14.70
C LEU A 441 -22.21 -3.79 14.12
N LEU A 442 -22.87 -2.63 14.02
CA LEU A 442 -22.22 -1.39 13.56
C LEU A 442 -21.06 -0.99 14.47
N PHE A 443 -21.20 -1.13 15.77
CA PHE A 443 -20.11 -0.88 16.73
C PHE A 443 -18.94 -1.83 16.45
N GLU A 444 -19.18 -3.13 16.33
CA GLU A 444 -18.13 -4.13 16.09
C GLU A 444 -17.43 -3.92 14.73
N LEU A 445 -18.16 -3.52 13.69
CA LEU A 445 -17.60 -3.18 12.38
C LEU A 445 -16.64 -1.98 12.44
N VAL A 446 -17.02 -0.90 13.11
CA VAL A 446 -16.14 0.26 13.29
C VAL A 446 -14.92 -0.10 14.12
N GLU A 447 -15.08 -0.88 15.19
CA GLU A 447 -13.96 -1.35 16.02
C GLU A 447 -12.97 -2.19 15.20
N HIS A 448 -13.45 -3.09 14.35
CA HIS A 448 -12.61 -3.88 13.47
C HIS A 448 -11.88 -3.02 12.45
N ARG A 449 -12.61 -2.11 11.79
CA ARG A 449 -12.04 -1.20 10.78
C ARG A 449 -10.95 -0.29 11.35
N CYS A 450 -11.16 0.23 12.57
CA CYS A 450 -10.18 1.05 13.29
C CYS A 450 -9.02 0.23 13.90
N ALA A 451 -9.14 -1.08 13.96
CA ALA A 451 -8.06 -1.98 14.36
C ALA A 451 -7.08 -2.29 13.23
N GLY A 452 -7.48 -2.03 11.97
CA GLY A 452 -6.63 -2.16 10.79
C GLY A 452 -5.35 -1.35 10.96
N ALA A 453 -4.25 -2.03 10.77
CA ALA A 453 -2.93 -1.54 11.15
C ALA A 453 -2.25 -0.75 10.08
N SER A 454 -1.42 0.15 10.52
CA SER A 454 -0.40 0.75 9.67
C SER A 454 1.00 0.16 9.88
N LEU A 455 1.43 -0.16 11.09
CA LEU A 455 2.77 -0.68 11.30
C LEU A 455 2.82 -1.61 12.52
N ALA A 456 3.27 -2.86 12.37
CA ALA A 456 3.76 -3.67 13.47
C ALA A 456 5.22 -4.03 13.21
N LEU A 457 6.06 -3.77 14.16
CA LEU A 457 7.45 -4.17 14.13
C LEU A 457 7.61 -5.34 15.08
N ASP A 458 7.48 -6.55 14.57
CA ASP A 458 7.83 -7.76 15.33
C ASP A 458 9.30 -8.07 15.13
N ARG A 459 10.01 -8.18 16.21
CA ARG A 459 11.43 -8.59 16.30
C ARG A 459 11.63 -10.10 16.25
N THR A 460 10.59 -10.87 16.35
CA THR A 460 10.64 -12.31 16.13
C THR A 460 10.53 -12.51 14.62
N PRO A 461 11.55 -13.09 13.94
CA PRO A 461 11.32 -13.67 12.63
C PRO A 461 10.14 -14.61 12.84
N SER A 462 8.96 -14.21 12.37
CA SER A 462 7.87 -15.14 12.25
C SER A 462 8.46 -16.28 11.44
N ALA A 463 8.53 -17.48 12.00
CA ALA A 463 8.73 -18.66 11.20
C ALA A 463 7.77 -18.51 10.02
N PRO A 464 8.19 -18.82 8.78
CA PRO A 464 7.26 -18.82 7.66
C PRO A 464 6.01 -19.53 8.16
N PRO A 465 4.81 -19.06 7.80
CA PRO A 465 3.57 -19.71 8.24
C PRO A 465 3.82 -21.19 8.03
N PRO A 466 3.51 -22.06 9.01
CA PRO A 466 3.72 -23.48 8.83
C PRO A 466 3.06 -23.81 7.50
N SER A 467 3.88 -24.24 6.55
CA SER A 467 3.34 -24.90 5.35
C SER A 467 2.30 -25.85 5.90
N PRO A 468 1.11 -25.98 5.32
CA PRO A 468 0.13 -26.96 5.77
C PRO A 468 0.66 -28.37 5.45
N ASP A 469 1.83 -28.72 5.95
CA ASP A 469 2.43 -30.04 5.95
C ASP A 469 1.97 -30.77 7.22
N GLY A 470 0.77 -31.19 7.16
CA GLY A 470 0.17 -32.24 7.94
C GLY A 470 -0.57 -33.14 6.97
N ASP A 471 0.10 -34.17 6.47
CA ASP A 471 -0.45 -35.39 5.89
C ASP A 471 -1.84 -35.27 5.21
N ALA A 472 -1.88 -34.66 4.00
CA ALA A 472 -2.85 -35.01 2.99
C ALA A 472 -2.07 -35.59 1.81
N ALA A 473 -1.99 -36.91 1.80
CA ALA A 473 -1.46 -37.63 0.67
C ALA A 473 -2.19 -37.24 -0.62
N ALA A 474 -1.39 -36.76 -1.56
CA ALA A 474 -1.57 -36.88 -3.00
C ALA A 474 -2.94 -37.32 -3.50
N SER A 475 -3.74 -36.38 -3.93
CA SER A 475 -4.48 -36.51 -5.16
C SER A 475 -4.07 -35.31 -6.02
N GLY A 476 -3.10 -35.55 -6.89
CA GLY A 476 -2.67 -34.60 -7.90
C GLY A 476 -3.80 -34.39 -8.88
N GLU A 477 -4.38 -33.22 -8.89
CA GLU A 477 -5.09 -32.69 -10.05
C GLU A 477 -4.67 -31.23 -10.21
N THR A 478 -4.08 -31.00 -11.34
CA THR A 478 -3.46 -29.78 -11.82
C THR A 478 -4.49 -28.68 -12.04
N GLY A 479 -4.27 -27.54 -11.44
CA GLY A 479 -5.12 -26.37 -11.63
C GLY A 479 -4.48 -25.33 -12.52
N GLU A 480 -5.21 -24.89 -13.52
CA GLU A 480 -4.78 -24.02 -14.60
C GLU A 480 -5.28 -22.59 -14.43
N SER A 481 -4.39 -21.61 -14.58
CA SER A 481 -4.78 -20.21 -14.76
C SER A 481 -4.11 -19.66 -16.00
N VAL A 482 -4.92 -19.28 -16.99
CA VAL A 482 -4.46 -18.52 -18.14
C VAL A 482 -4.88 -17.09 -17.94
N SER A 483 -3.97 -16.23 -17.54
CA SER A 483 -4.18 -14.79 -17.69
C SER A 483 -2.84 -14.11 -17.75
N VAL A 484 -2.39 -13.79 -18.95
CA VAL A 484 -1.33 -12.79 -19.19
C VAL A 484 -1.84 -11.42 -18.76
N PHE A 485 -3.16 -11.29 -18.62
CA PHE A 485 -3.81 -10.10 -18.08
C PHE A 485 -4.40 -10.45 -16.71
N PRO A 486 -4.09 -9.68 -15.66
CA PRO A 486 -4.91 -9.72 -14.46
C PRO A 486 -6.35 -9.51 -14.89
N SER A 487 -7.28 -10.33 -14.43
CA SER A 487 -8.64 -10.35 -14.98
C SER A 487 -9.23 -8.93 -15.07
N ALA A 488 -9.81 -8.59 -16.20
CA ALA A 488 -10.39 -7.29 -16.48
C ALA A 488 -11.44 -6.84 -15.44
N ALA A 489 -12.06 -7.77 -14.75
CA ALA A 489 -13.01 -7.50 -13.67
C ALA A 489 -12.37 -6.94 -12.40
N MET A 490 -11.05 -7.12 -12.18
CA MET A 490 -10.37 -6.64 -10.98
C MET A 490 -9.73 -5.24 -11.11
N LYS A 491 -9.62 -4.66 -12.30
CA LYS A 491 -8.76 -3.49 -12.56
C LYS A 491 -9.47 -2.25 -13.07
N VAL A 492 -10.77 -2.17 -13.02
CA VAL A 492 -11.51 -1.00 -13.55
C VAL A 492 -11.57 0.17 -12.55
N TYR A 493 -10.97 0.04 -11.39
CA TYR A 493 -11.04 1.06 -10.35
C TYR A 493 -9.65 1.51 -9.92
N GLY A 494 -9.39 2.81 -10.08
CA GLY A 494 -8.33 3.52 -9.42
C GLY A 494 -7.26 4.10 -10.34
N HIS A 495 -7.16 5.41 -10.34
CA HIS A 495 -5.90 6.11 -10.61
C HIS A 495 -4.89 5.67 -9.56
N VAL A 496 -3.75 5.23 -10.01
CA VAL A 496 -2.71 4.78 -9.11
C VAL A 496 -1.51 5.69 -9.25
N ASP A 497 -1.18 6.28 -8.14
CA ASP A 497 -0.03 7.13 -7.99
C ASP A 497 1.19 6.33 -7.50
N ASP A 498 2.35 6.78 -7.87
CA ASP A 498 3.72 6.29 -7.74
C ASP A 498 3.98 5.10 -6.79
N PRO A 499 4.54 3.97 -7.28
CA PRO A 499 4.71 2.71 -6.54
C PRO A 499 5.92 2.66 -5.59
N THR A 500 6.56 3.79 -5.25
CA THR A 500 7.94 3.73 -4.76
C THR A 500 8.12 3.57 -3.26
N THR A 501 7.10 3.30 -2.44
CA THR A 501 7.29 3.67 -1.06
C THR A 501 7.60 2.61 -0.04
N LEU A 502 7.24 1.39 -0.16
CA LEU A 502 7.74 0.28 0.67
C LEU A 502 7.82 -1.02 -0.12
N GLY A 503 8.01 -0.89 -1.42
CA GLY A 503 8.28 -2.00 -2.32
C GLY A 503 9.77 -2.12 -2.67
N GLY A 504 10.16 -3.20 -3.27
CA GLY A 504 11.53 -3.44 -3.70
C GLY A 504 12.51 -3.57 -2.55
N VAL A 505 13.71 -3.02 -2.71
CA VAL A 505 14.81 -3.12 -1.72
C VAL A 505 14.41 -2.62 -0.33
N ALA A 506 13.53 -1.62 -0.24
CA ALA A 506 13.04 -1.13 1.05
C ALA A 506 12.13 -2.13 1.76
N ALA A 507 11.26 -2.84 1.03
CA ALA A 507 10.44 -3.92 1.60
C ALA A 507 11.28 -5.14 1.98
N ASP A 508 12.26 -5.51 1.16
CA ASP A 508 13.20 -6.59 1.47
C ASP A 508 14.05 -6.25 2.69
N ALA A 509 14.52 -5.00 2.81
CA ALA A 509 15.25 -4.52 3.98
C ALA A 509 14.35 -4.46 5.22
N ALA A 510 13.10 -4.08 5.08
CA ALA A 510 12.11 -4.11 6.16
C ALA A 510 11.84 -5.56 6.59
N ALA A 511 11.60 -6.48 5.67
CA ALA A 511 11.40 -7.90 5.95
C ALA A 511 12.64 -8.55 6.57
N ALA A 512 13.85 -8.27 6.05
CA ALA A 512 15.12 -8.74 6.62
C ALA A 512 15.37 -8.19 8.05
N ALA A 513 14.79 -7.03 8.37
CA ALA A 513 14.82 -6.44 9.70
C ALA A 513 13.74 -6.98 10.64
N GLY A 514 12.91 -7.91 10.19
CA GLY A 514 11.76 -8.41 10.94
C GLY A 514 10.58 -7.42 11.02
N LEU A 515 10.51 -6.48 10.08
CA LEU A 515 9.45 -5.49 10.01
C LEU A 515 8.31 -6.04 9.15
N ARG A 516 7.16 -6.24 9.75
CA ARG A 516 5.92 -6.52 8.98
C ARG A 516 5.22 -5.20 8.69
N VAL A 517 5.09 -4.90 7.42
CA VAL A 517 4.29 -3.76 6.96
C VAL A 517 2.83 -4.22 6.85
N ALA A 518 1.93 -3.51 7.50
CA ALA A 518 0.51 -3.79 7.53
C ALA A 518 0.16 -5.24 7.95
N PRO A 519 0.37 -5.63 9.22
CA PRO A 519 -0.09 -6.92 9.72
C PRO A 519 -1.63 -6.97 9.77
N PRO A 520 -2.23 -8.17 9.88
CA PRO A 520 -3.65 -8.29 10.16
C PRO A 520 -4.06 -7.50 11.40
N PRO A 521 -5.29 -6.97 11.46
CA PRO A 521 -5.77 -6.24 12.63
C PRO A 521 -5.75 -7.13 13.87
N LYS A 522 -5.48 -6.53 15.01
CA LYS A 522 -5.53 -7.23 16.28
C LYS A 522 -6.97 -7.58 16.65
N VAL A 523 -7.15 -8.69 17.34
CA VAL A 523 -8.46 -9.09 17.87
C VAL A 523 -8.98 -8.04 18.83
N ARG A 524 -10.19 -7.53 18.58
CA ARG A 524 -10.88 -6.60 19.49
C ARG A 524 -11.79 -7.36 20.45
N MET A 525 -11.60 -7.14 21.73
CA MET A 525 -12.32 -7.85 22.78
C MET A 525 -12.99 -6.89 23.77
N SER A 526 -14.21 -7.20 24.16
CA SER A 526 -14.90 -6.55 25.27
C SER A 526 -14.35 -7.07 26.60
N GLN A 527 -13.76 -6.20 27.40
CA GLN A 527 -13.25 -6.58 28.74
C GLN A 527 -14.35 -7.05 29.70
N ASP A 528 -15.57 -6.52 29.56
CA ASP A 528 -16.67 -6.85 30.47
C ASP A 528 -17.29 -8.22 30.16
N SER A 529 -17.37 -8.61 28.89
CA SER A 529 -18.04 -9.85 28.44
C SER A 529 -17.11 -10.91 27.87
N GLY A 530 -15.87 -10.58 27.59
CA GLY A 530 -14.94 -11.44 26.85
C GLY A 530 -15.33 -11.69 25.38
N ARG A 531 -16.33 -10.96 24.88
CA ARG A 531 -16.81 -11.12 23.51
C ARG A 531 -15.83 -10.50 22.53
N VAL A 532 -15.42 -11.28 21.53
CA VAL A 532 -14.60 -10.82 20.40
C VAL A 532 -15.51 -10.17 19.36
N ALA A 533 -15.09 -8.99 18.85
CA ALA A 533 -15.81 -8.30 17.78
C ALA A 533 -15.86 -9.17 16.53
N LEU A 534 -17.02 -9.27 15.90
CA LEU A 534 -17.27 -10.03 14.66
C LEU A 534 -16.88 -11.52 14.72
N GLN A 535 -16.77 -12.13 15.91
CA GLN A 535 -16.23 -13.49 16.10
C GLN A 535 -16.80 -14.55 15.15
N GLU A 536 -18.13 -14.56 15.00
CA GLU A 536 -18.80 -15.55 14.14
C GLU A 536 -18.49 -15.34 12.66
N TYR A 537 -18.37 -14.09 12.22
CA TYR A 537 -18.06 -13.72 10.84
C TYR A 537 -16.58 -13.92 10.51
N ILE A 538 -15.68 -13.64 11.46
CA ILE A 538 -14.25 -13.93 11.34
C ILE A 538 -14.05 -15.44 11.18
N ALA A 539 -14.65 -16.24 12.07
CA ALA A 539 -14.56 -17.68 11.98
C ALA A 539 -15.14 -18.23 10.67
N ALA A 540 -16.26 -17.65 10.19
CA ALA A 540 -16.84 -18.01 8.89
C ALA A 540 -15.93 -17.64 7.71
N ALA A 541 -15.27 -16.48 7.77
CA ALA A 541 -14.33 -16.06 6.74
C ALA A 541 -13.09 -16.96 6.69
N GLU A 542 -12.48 -17.23 7.84
CA GLU A 542 -11.32 -18.11 7.96
C GLU A 542 -11.64 -19.54 7.47
N PHE A 543 -12.80 -20.07 7.82
CA PHE A 543 -13.25 -21.38 7.36
C PHE A 543 -13.54 -21.44 5.86
N ARG A 544 -14.25 -20.43 5.29
CA ARG A 544 -14.69 -20.47 3.89
C ARG A 544 -13.57 -20.13 2.91
N TYR A 545 -12.67 -19.23 3.31
CA TYR A 545 -11.68 -18.66 2.39
C TYR A 545 -10.24 -18.98 2.81
N HIS A 546 -10.04 -19.83 3.81
CA HIS A 546 -8.74 -20.30 4.31
C HIS A 546 -7.72 -19.16 4.52
N ARG A 547 -8.19 -18.01 4.99
CA ARG A 547 -7.37 -16.83 5.19
C ARG A 547 -7.51 -16.31 6.61
N ARG A 548 -6.38 -16.04 7.25
CA ARG A 548 -6.34 -15.43 8.57
C ARG A 548 -6.80 -13.98 8.49
N ILE A 549 -7.80 -13.62 9.27
CA ILE A 549 -8.44 -12.29 9.27
C ILE A 549 -7.80 -11.36 10.31
N VAL A 550 -7.45 -11.89 11.47
CA VAL A 550 -6.93 -11.11 12.62
C VAL A 550 -5.64 -11.70 13.14
N ASP A 551 -4.85 -10.88 13.84
CA ASP A 551 -3.67 -11.34 14.57
C ASP A 551 -4.10 -12.10 15.84
N GLU A 552 -3.20 -12.90 16.45
CA GLU A 552 -3.47 -13.64 17.69
C GLU A 552 -3.53 -12.73 18.90
N GLU A 553 -3.00 -11.51 18.82
CA GLU A 553 -2.97 -10.60 19.95
C GLU A 553 -4.35 -9.96 20.19
N GLU A 554 -4.88 -10.18 21.39
CA GLU A 554 -6.11 -9.57 21.86
C GLU A 554 -5.85 -8.15 22.39
N VAL A 555 -6.64 -7.21 21.93
CA VAL A 555 -6.60 -5.81 22.40
C VAL A 555 -7.98 -5.42 22.90
N PRO A 556 -8.10 -4.90 24.12
CA PRO A 556 -9.38 -4.45 24.64
C PRO A 556 -9.94 -3.27 23.81
N PHE A 557 -11.25 -3.07 23.85
CA PHE A 557 -11.90 -1.93 23.19
C PHE A 557 -11.39 -0.58 23.69
N TRP A 558 -10.87 -0.52 24.92
CA TRP A 558 -10.23 0.66 25.48
C TRP A 558 -8.99 0.28 26.30
N ILE A 559 -8.06 1.22 26.41
CA ILE A 559 -6.86 1.05 27.24
C ILE A 559 -7.17 1.55 28.66
N THR A 560 -6.94 0.72 29.66
CA THR A 560 -7.33 0.98 31.06
C THR A 560 -6.27 1.66 31.93
N ASP A 561 -5.06 1.80 31.46
CA ASP A 561 -3.89 1.99 32.34
C ASP A 561 -3.75 3.37 33.01
N ASP A 562 -4.58 4.37 32.67
CA ASP A 562 -4.45 5.71 33.23
C ASP A 562 -5.78 6.40 33.64
N LEU A 563 -6.80 5.63 33.95
CA LEU A 563 -8.18 6.13 34.12
C LEU A 563 -8.56 6.50 35.55
N THR A 564 -7.61 6.61 36.48
CA THR A 564 -7.93 6.83 37.90
C THR A 564 -8.28 8.28 38.23
N SER A 565 -8.04 9.25 37.36
CA SER A 565 -8.18 10.67 37.69
C SER A 565 -9.31 11.43 37.01
N ARG A 566 -9.73 11.05 35.79
CA ARG A 566 -10.81 11.74 35.09
C ARG A 566 -11.62 10.81 34.16
N PRO A 567 -12.89 11.13 33.81
CA PRO A 567 -13.66 10.37 32.83
C PRO A 567 -13.03 10.45 31.44
N VAL A 568 -13.01 9.30 30.72
CA VAL A 568 -12.48 9.21 29.35
C VAL A 568 -13.53 8.60 28.43
N VAL A 569 -13.71 9.21 27.25
CA VAL A 569 -14.48 8.61 26.16
C VAL A 569 -13.58 8.39 24.96
N GLN A 570 -13.57 7.17 24.43
CA GLN A 570 -12.92 6.84 23.17
C GLN A 570 -13.95 6.95 22.05
N VAL A 571 -13.63 7.77 21.06
CA VAL A 571 -14.43 7.96 19.83
C VAL A 571 -13.63 7.39 18.66
N ARG A 572 -14.27 6.61 17.80
CA ARG A 572 -13.66 6.04 16.59
C ARG A 572 -14.53 6.33 15.39
N LEU A 573 -13.87 6.65 14.29
CA LEU A 573 -14.54 7.00 13.05
C LEU A 573 -14.00 6.11 11.91
N ALA A 574 -14.91 5.55 11.13
CA ALA A 574 -14.60 4.68 10.00
C ALA A 574 -15.37 5.12 8.76
N ASP A 575 -14.67 5.16 7.62
CA ASP A 575 -15.29 5.41 6.31
C ASP A 575 -15.75 4.09 5.69
N ALA A 576 -17.02 4.09 5.24
CA ALA A 576 -17.58 3.01 4.44
C ALA A 576 -18.67 3.54 3.49
N GLY A 577 -18.30 4.52 2.66
CA GLY A 577 -19.21 5.39 1.93
C GLY A 577 -19.64 6.53 2.82
N ASP A 578 -20.54 6.27 3.76
CA ASP A 578 -20.86 7.20 4.85
C ASP A 578 -19.78 7.16 5.94
N LEU A 579 -19.80 8.14 6.83
CA LEU A 579 -18.94 8.18 8.01
C LEU A 579 -19.67 7.51 9.18
N PHE A 580 -19.09 6.44 9.72
CA PHE A 580 -19.61 5.75 10.89
C PHE A 580 -18.80 6.12 12.12
N ILE A 581 -19.48 6.36 13.23
CA ILE A 581 -18.89 6.88 14.46
C ILE A 581 -19.31 5.98 15.61
N THR A 582 -18.36 5.57 16.41
CA THR A 582 -18.64 4.85 17.67
C THR A 582 -17.98 5.56 18.84
N TRP A 583 -18.56 5.41 20.01
CA TRP A 583 -17.93 5.88 21.24
C TRP A 583 -18.20 4.95 22.40
N THR A 584 -17.21 4.86 23.28
CA THR A 584 -17.25 4.05 24.50
C THR A 584 -16.66 4.84 25.66
N TRP A 585 -17.37 4.86 26.80
CA TRP A 585 -16.89 5.46 28.05
C TRP A 585 -16.09 4.44 28.85
N ALA A 586 -14.93 4.86 29.33
CA ALA A 586 -14.08 4.09 30.23
C ALA A 586 -14.26 4.52 31.70
N GLY A 587 -14.04 3.63 32.66
CA GLY A 587 -13.96 3.98 34.09
C GLY A 587 -15.27 4.42 34.72
N GLY A 588 -16.26 3.59 34.85
CA GLY A 588 -17.46 3.84 35.67
C GLY A 588 -18.61 4.62 35.01
N ALA A 589 -18.37 5.38 33.95
CA ALA A 589 -19.42 5.88 33.06
C ALA A 589 -19.71 4.78 32.02
N ARG A 590 -20.69 3.93 32.27
CA ARG A 590 -21.06 2.85 31.35
C ARG A 590 -21.90 3.42 30.22
N GLY A 591 -21.50 3.14 28.98
CA GLY A 591 -22.25 3.46 27.79
C GLY A 591 -21.40 3.40 26.53
N PHE A 592 -21.96 2.85 25.51
CA PHE A 592 -21.48 2.99 24.15
C PHE A 592 -22.57 3.64 23.28
N GLY A 593 -22.18 4.13 22.14
CA GLY A 593 -23.13 4.63 21.16
C GLY A 593 -22.58 4.56 19.76
N THR A 594 -23.47 4.72 18.80
CA THR A 594 -23.15 4.77 17.38
C THR A 594 -23.73 6.03 16.77
N GLY A 595 -23.02 6.62 15.83
CA GLY A 595 -23.42 7.76 15.02
C GLY A 595 -23.17 7.49 13.55
N HIS A 596 -23.79 8.30 12.71
CA HIS A 596 -23.71 8.19 11.26
C HIS A 596 -23.71 9.59 10.65
N GLY A 597 -22.77 9.86 9.76
CA GLY A 597 -22.66 11.07 8.95
C GLY A 597 -22.80 10.72 7.47
N PRO A 598 -23.85 11.23 6.78
CA PRO A 598 -24.05 10.98 5.35
C PRO A 598 -22.85 11.46 4.52
N ALA A 599 -22.44 10.69 3.52
CA ALA A 599 -21.27 10.98 2.68
C ALA A 599 -21.28 12.40 2.11
N GLU A 600 -22.41 12.83 1.53
CA GLU A 600 -22.54 14.15 0.90
C GLU A 600 -22.37 15.31 1.89
N GLU A 601 -22.86 15.15 3.13
CA GLU A 601 -22.75 16.16 4.19
C GLU A 601 -21.31 16.25 4.70
N VAL A 602 -20.68 15.09 4.94
CA VAL A 602 -19.29 15.01 5.37
C VAL A 602 -18.36 15.61 4.30
N ASP A 603 -18.55 15.24 3.02
CA ASP A 603 -17.73 15.78 1.91
C ASP A 603 -17.91 17.29 1.76
N ARG A 604 -19.12 17.80 1.93
CA ARG A 604 -19.38 19.25 1.87
C ARG A 604 -18.63 19.97 3.00
N ALA A 605 -18.74 19.48 4.22
CA ALA A 605 -18.10 20.09 5.38
C ALA A 605 -16.55 20.00 5.29
N VAL A 606 -16.01 18.86 4.84
CA VAL A 606 -14.56 18.69 4.62
C VAL A 606 -14.05 19.60 3.50
N ARG A 607 -14.78 19.76 2.39
CA ARG A 607 -14.44 20.74 1.34
C ARG A 607 -14.49 22.17 1.83
N ALA A 608 -15.48 22.53 2.67
CA ALA A 608 -15.57 23.85 3.28
C ALA A 608 -14.36 24.11 4.20
N LEU A 609 -13.95 23.11 4.99
CA LEU A 609 -12.73 23.17 5.80
C LEU A 609 -11.49 23.35 4.92
N ALA A 610 -11.32 22.54 3.88
CA ALA A 610 -10.17 22.63 2.97
C ALA A 610 -10.07 24.01 2.30
N ALA A 611 -11.19 24.61 1.93
CA ALA A 611 -11.24 25.98 1.38
C ALA A 611 -10.86 27.07 2.41
N ALA A 612 -11.01 26.79 3.70
CA ALA A 612 -10.63 27.72 4.78
C ALA A 612 -9.16 27.61 5.18
N LEU A 613 -8.49 26.51 4.84
CA LEU A 613 -7.11 26.22 5.22
C LEU A 613 -6.11 26.65 4.14
N PRO A 614 -4.83 26.87 4.52
CA PRO A 614 -3.75 27.01 3.53
C PRO A 614 -3.64 25.72 2.69
N GLY A 615 -3.85 25.83 1.38
CA GLY A 615 -3.80 24.67 0.47
C GLY A 615 -2.40 24.04 0.37
N PRO A 616 -2.29 22.78 -0.03
CA PRO A 616 -1.02 22.02 -0.06
C PRO A 616 -0.07 22.42 -1.21
N GLY A 617 -0.49 23.29 -2.13
CA GLY A 617 0.31 23.77 -3.26
C GLY A 617 1.46 24.71 -2.84
N ALA A 618 1.78 25.72 -3.64
CA ALA A 618 2.76 26.73 -3.23
C ALA A 618 2.34 27.34 -1.89
N ALA A 619 2.95 26.91 -0.79
CA ALA A 619 2.53 27.24 0.59
C ALA A 619 2.26 28.75 0.81
N ALA A 620 3.05 29.62 0.15
CA ALA A 620 2.85 31.07 0.20
C ALA A 620 1.55 31.54 -0.47
N GLU A 621 1.07 30.87 -1.52
CA GLU A 621 -0.18 31.21 -2.17
C GLU A 621 -1.37 30.71 -1.36
N GLY A 622 -1.32 29.45 -0.91
CA GLY A 622 -2.34 28.88 -0.02
C GLY A 622 -2.53 29.72 1.25
N ILE A 623 -1.43 30.15 1.89
CA ILE A 623 -1.49 31.03 3.05
C ILE A 623 -2.15 32.38 2.68
N ARG A 624 -1.79 32.99 1.54
CA ARG A 624 -2.41 34.25 1.09
C ARG A 624 -3.92 34.09 0.89
N GLN A 625 -4.35 33.02 0.26
CA GLN A 625 -5.75 32.74 0.02
C GLN A 625 -6.52 32.51 1.33
N ALA A 626 -5.96 31.74 2.27
CA ALA A 626 -6.55 31.51 3.59
C ALA A 626 -6.78 32.83 4.35
N PHE A 627 -5.81 33.78 4.31
CA PHE A 627 -5.96 35.10 4.92
C PHE A 627 -6.92 36.03 4.15
N ALA A 628 -7.02 35.91 2.84
CA ALA A 628 -7.82 36.80 2.02
C ALA A 628 -9.32 36.44 2.04
N SER A 629 -9.66 35.16 2.11
CA SER A 629 -11.04 34.66 1.94
C SER A 629 -11.38 33.42 2.75
N GLY A 630 -10.43 32.88 3.56
CA GLY A 630 -10.67 31.70 4.38
C GLY A 630 -11.67 31.96 5.52
N ALA A 631 -12.56 31.02 5.78
CA ALA A 631 -13.60 31.16 6.82
C ALA A 631 -13.03 31.42 8.22
N MET A 632 -11.79 31.01 8.51
CA MET A 632 -11.16 31.18 9.83
C MET A 632 -10.58 32.58 10.08
N THR A 633 -10.80 33.56 9.20
CA THR A 633 -10.35 34.95 9.38
C THR A 633 -11.43 35.90 9.90
N ASP A 634 -12.66 35.43 10.03
CA ASP A 634 -13.78 36.17 10.59
C ASP A 634 -14.58 35.28 11.54
N PRO A 635 -14.92 35.74 12.77
CA PRO A 635 -15.61 34.92 13.77
C PRO A 635 -16.95 34.35 13.34
N ARG A 636 -17.68 35.04 12.45
CA ARG A 636 -19.00 34.57 11.99
C ARG A 636 -18.89 33.45 10.97
N THR A 637 -17.98 33.61 10.01
CA THR A 637 -17.73 32.56 9.00
C THR A 637 -17.08 31.35 9.63
N GLU A 638 -16.18 31.54 10.59
CA GLU A 638 -15.58 30.47 11.37
C GLU A 638 -16.63 29.69 12.17
N HIS A 639 -17.53 30.40 12.88
CA HIS A 639 -18.59 29.74 13.63
C HIS A 639 -19.53 28.94 12.71
N ALA A 640 -19.86 29.47 11.52
CA ALA A 640 -20.66 28.73 10.53
C ALA A 640 -19.97 27.45 10.08
N LEU A 641 -18.65 27.50 9.79
CA LEU A 641 -17.85 26.32 9.46
C LEU A 641 -17.81 25.32 10.61
N ALA A 642 -17.59 25.79 11.85
CA ALA A 642 -17.55 24.93 13.02
C ALA A 642 -18.88 24.20 13.29
N ARG A 643 -20.00 24.84 12.97
CA ARG A 643 -21.34 24.22 13.02
C ARG A 643 -21.53 23.21 11.91
N GLU A 644 -21.19 23.55 10.67
CA GLU A 644 -21.28 22.63 9.53
C GLU A 644 -20.45 21.36 9.76
N LEU A 645 -19.23 21.51 10.30
CA LEU A 645 -18.40 20.38 10.69
C LEU A 645 -19.05 19.55 11.82
N ALA A 646 -19.58 20.21 12.86
CA ALA A 646 -20.21 19.49 13.97
C ALA A 646 -21.45 18.70 13.52
N GLU A 647 -22.29 19.28 12.68
CA GLU A 647 -23.49 18.64 12.12
C GLU A 647 -23.13 17.41 11.27
N ALA A 648 -21.99 17.46 10.54
CA ALA A 648 -21.55 16.38 9.65
C ALA A 648 -20.84 15.23 10.37
N VAL A 649 -20.02 15.52 11.41
CA VAL A 649 -19.09 14.52 11.97
C VAL A 649 -19.21 14.29 13.48
N TRP A 650 -20.20 14.91 14.17
CA TRP A 650 -20.31 14.81 15.62
C TRP A 650 -21.72 14.47 16.10
N PRO A 651 -21.90 13.30 16.79
CA PRO A 651 -23.22 12.88 17.25
C PRO A 651 -23.76 13.73 18.43
N GLU A 652 -24.97 14.25 18.31
CA GLU A 652 -25.64 15.00 19.40
C GLU A 652 -25.74 14.18 20.70
N GLY A 653 -26.02 12.88 20.59
CA GLY A 653 -26.08 11.97 21.74
C GLY A 653 -24.79 11.92 22.55
N LEU A 654 -23.63 12.04 21.89
CA LEU A 654 -22.32 12.10 22.54
C LEU A 654 -22.16 13.42 23.31
N THR A 655 -22.54 14.56 22.71
CA THR A 655 -22.53 15.86 23.40
C THR A 655 -23.35 15.85 24.68
N ALA A 656 -24.55 15.27 24.62
CA ALA A 656 -25.42 15.17 25.81
C ALA A 656 -24.76 14.34 26.91
N GLN A 657 -24.12 13.23 26.57
CA GLN A 657 -23.36 12.41 27.51
C GLN A 657 -22.16 13.16 28.11
N ILE A 658 -21.37 13.86 27.29
CA ILE A 658 -20.22 14.67 27.72
C ILE A 658 -20.67 15.72 28.74
N ARG A 659 -21.76 16.47 28.48
CA ARG A 659 -22.33 17.46 29.40
C ARG A 659 -22.73 16.79 30.73
N GLN A 660 -23.42 15.64 30.65
CA GLN A 660 -23.83 14.91 31.86
C GLN A 660 -22.66 14.45 32.70
N VAL A 661 -21.62 13.91 32.07
CA VAL A 661 -20.40 13.45 32.76
C VAL A 661 -19.62 14.64 33.32
N SER A 662 -19.44 15.70 32.53
CA SER A 662 -18.72 16.90 32.97
C SER A 662 -19.37 17.56 34.22
N ALA A 663 -20.67 17.56 34.28
CA ALA A 663 -21.42 18.12 35.43
C ALA A 663 -21.24 17.27 36.72
N ARG A 664 -20.93 15.97 36.63
CA ARG A 664 -20.84 15.06 37.77
C ARG A 664 -19.41 14.77 38.21
N ALA A 665 -18.47 14.66 37.25
CA ALA A 665 -17.13 14.11 37.51
C ALA A 665 -16.01 15.04 36.98
N GLY A 666 -16.35 16.26 36.54
CA GLY A 666 -15.38 17.19 35.99
C GLY A 666 -15.15 16.98 34.50
N ARG A 667 -14.27 17.80 33.92
CA ARG A 667 -13.96 17.84 32.48
C ARG A 667 -13.43 16.49 32.00
N PRO A 668 -14.13 15.80 31.06
CA PRO A 668 -13.66 14.52 30.53
C PRO A 668 -12.53 14.71 29.48
N LEU A 669 -11.83 13.62 29.22
CA LEU A 669 -10.94 13.50 28.07
C LEU A 669 -11.68 12.82 26.92
N VAL A 670 -11.69 13.43 25.76
CA VAL A 670 -12.20 12.85 24.52
C VAL A 670 -11.01 12.40 23.68
N ARG A 671 -10.88 11.09 23.51
CA ARG A 671 -9.86 10.45 22.67
C ARG A 671 -10.50 10.15 21.31
N ILE A 672 -9.94 10.67 20.23
CA ILE A 672 -10.50 10.55 18.90
C ILE A 672 -9.53 9.82 17.99
N GLN A 673 -9.95 8.69 17.44
CA GLN A 673 -9.30 8.04 16.31
C GLN A 673 -10.07 8.42 15.02
N PRO A 674 -9.58 9.40 14.25
CA PRO A 674 -10.27 9.84 13.05
C PRO A 674 -10.11 8.81 11.91
N SER A 675 -11.05 8.83 10.97
CA SER A 675 -10.80 8.24 9.64
C SER A 675 -9.95 9.20 8.79
N PRO A 676 -9.29 8.71 7.73
CA PRO A 676 -8.47 9.55 6.84
C PRO A 676 -9.22 10.76 6.28
N ARG A 677 -10.48 10.60 5.93
CA ARG A 677 -11.35 11.64 5.35
C ARG A 677 -11.53 12.85 6.26
N VAL A 678 -11.57 12.63 7.58
CA VAL A 678 -11.84 13.67 8.58
C VAL A 678 -10.62 13.96 9.50
N ALA A 679 -9.44 13.49 9.13
CA ALA A 679 -8.24 13.63 9.95
C ALA A 679 -7.80 15.09 10.19
N GLN A 680 -8.14 16.02 9.29
CA GLN A 680 -7.83 17.45 9.43
C GLN A 680 -8.88 18.23 10.23
N VAL A 681 -10.00 17.62 10.62
CA VAL A 681 -11.04 18.29 11.40
C VAL A 681 -10.46 18.78 12.73
N PRO A 682 -10.57 20.08 13.02
CA PRO A 682 -10.17 20.63 14.33
C PRO A 682 -11.26 20.31 15.35
N TRP A 683 -11.18 19.14 15.96
CA TRP A 683 -12.21 18.61 16.88
C TRP A 683 -12.52 19.60 18.03
N GLU A 684 -11.48 20.27 18.50
CA GLU A 684 -11.57 21.29 19.56
C GLU A 684 -12.54 22.42 19.19
N LEU A 685 -12.61 22.74 17.89
CA LEU A 685 -13.36 23.87 17.35
C LEU A 685 -14.85 23.56 17.10
N LEU A 686 -15.26 22.28 17.07
CA LEU A 686 -16.62 21.89 16.72
C LEU A 686 -17.67 22.60 17.56
N ALA A 687 -18.62 23.29 16.92
CA ALA A 687 -19.74 23.95 17.57
C ALA A 687 -20.83 22.91 17.90
N VAL A 688 -20.70 22.31 19.08
CA VAL A 688 -21.53 21.18 19.54
C VAL A 688 -22.78 21.62 20.30
N ASP A 689 -23.07 22.92 20.37
CA ASP A 689 -24.27 23.49 20.97
C ASP A 689 -25.05 24.27 19.92
N ALA A 690 -26.28 23.83 19.64
CA ALA A 690 -27.15 24.49 18.66
C ALA A 690 -27.67 25.86 19.13
N GLU A 691 -27.74 26.09 20.45
CA GLU A 691 -28.35 27.29 21.06
C GLU A 691 -27.31 28.35 21.45
N SER A 692 -26.03 27.98 21.55
CA SER A 692 -24.94 28.87 21.95
C SER A 692 -23.69 28.66 21.11
N ASP A 693 -22.65 29.51 21.24
CA ASP A 693 -21.34 29.31 20.63
C ASP A 693 -20.45 28.32 21.40
N GLY A 694 -21.08 27.29 22.02
CA GLY A 694 -20.38 26.27 22.78
C GLY A 694 -19.57 25.32 21.87
N ARG A 695 -18.26 25.23 22.11
CA ARG A 695 -17.36 24.35 21.37
C ARG A 695 -17.04 23.09 22.16
N LEU A 696 -16.59 22.05 21.47
CA LEU A 696 -16.20 20.80 22.14
C LEU A 696 -15.12 21.05 23.21
N ILE A 697 -14.16 21.93 22.91
CA ILE A 697 -13.08 22.26 23.85
C ILE A 697 -13.57 22.98 25.12
N ASP A 698 -14.75 23.60 25.09
CA ASP A 698 -15.36 24.19 26.30
C ASP A 698 -15.86 23.09 27.25
N LEU A 699 -16.24 21.93 26.73
CA LEU A 699 -16.82 20.81 27.48
C LEU A 699 -15.80 19.76 27.91
N ALA A 700 -14.77 19.53 27.09
CA ALA A 700 -13.83 18.43 27.25
C ALA A 700 -12.41 18.85 26.83
N ASP A 701 -11.40 18.12 27.27
CA ASP A 701 -10.08 18.17 26.63
C ASP A 701 -10.06 17.10 25.52
N VAL A 702 -9.39 17.41 24.41
CA VAL A 702 -9.41 16.58 23.20
C VAL A 702 -8.01 16.08 22.87
N VAL A 703 -7.89 14.82 22.48
CA VAL A 703 -6.66 14.23 22.04
C VAL A 703 -6.92 13.28 20.86
N THR A 704 -6.05 13.31 19.87
CA THR A 704 -6.09 12.38 18.75
C THR A 704 -5.38 11.08 19.13
N THR A 705 -5.93 9.94 18.79
CA THR A 705 -5.28 8.64 19.02
C THR A 705 -4.76 8.07 17.71
N ALA A 706 -3.53 7.55 17.77
CA ALA A 706 -2.96 6.75 16.69
C ALA A 706 -3.73 5.42 16.50
N PRO A 707 -3.62 4.76 15.35
CA PRO A 707 -4.12 3.40 15.18
C PRO A 707 -3.61 2.46 16.28
N THR A 708 -4.47 1.65 16.83
CA THR A 708 -4.15 0.79 18.00
C THR A 708 -3.19 -0.36 17.70
N SER A 709 -2.90 -0.57 16.45
CA SER A 709 -1.90 -1.54 15.98
C SER A 709 -0.47 -1.03 16.01
N LEU A 710 -0.26 0.24 16.37
CA LEU A 710 1.09 0.77 16.53
C LEU A 710 1.75 0.09 17.74
N ARG A 711 2.62 -0.91 17.49
CA ARG A 711 3.43 -1.51 18.54
C ARG A 711 4.70 -0.72 18.75
N ARG A 712 5.05 -0.45 20.00
CA ARG A 712 6.38 0.04 20.34
C ARG A 712 7.39 -1.10 20.19
N PRO A 713 8.56 -0.87 19.60
CA PRO A 713 9.65 -1.83 19.65
C PRO A 713 10.01 -2.05 21.14
N ASP A 714 10.27 -3.30 21.51
CA ASP A 714 10.82 -3.61 22.81
C ASP A 714 12.05 -2.73 23.07
N PRO A 715 12.10 -1.97 24.16
CA PRO A 715 13.17 -1.00 24.41
C PRO A 715 14.49 -1.72 24.66
N GLY A 716 15.00 -2.62 23.97
CA GLY A 716 16.31 -3.25 24.07
C GLY A 716 17.11 -2.99 25.37
N PRO A 717 18.39 -3.31 25.47
CA PRO A 717 19.15 -3.15 26.72
C PRO A 717 19.31 -1.70 27.22
N TYR A 718 18.84 -0.71 26.47
CA TYR A 718 18.69 0.68 26.95
C TYR A 718 17.28 0.80 27.56
N GLN A 719 17.15 0.30 28.80
CA GLN A 719 15.94 0.51 29.59
C GLN A 719 15.73 2.01 29.82
N ARG A 720 14.58 2.51 29.37
CA ARG A 720 14.08 3.80 29.82
C ARG A 720 13.69 3.67 31.30
N PRO A 721 14.03 4.65 32.14
CA PRO A 721 13.40 4.73 33.46
C PRO A 721 11.90 4.94 33.22
N ALA A 722 11.08 4.01 33.67
CA ALA A 722 9.64 4.17 33.73
C ALA A 722 9.32 5.45 34.50
N LEU A 723 8.51 6.34 33.89
CA LEU A 723 7.88 7.45 34.57
C LEU A 723 6.72 6.90 35.42
N ASP A 724 7.02 6.01 36.38
CA ASP A 724 6.04 5.59 37.35
C ASP A 724 5.83 6.72 38.36
N ALA A 725 4.69 7.35 38.26
CA ALA A 725 4.18 8.20 39.33
C ALA A 725 3.94 7.34 40.56
N GLY A 726 4.90 7.27 41.47
CA GLY A 726 4.66 6.80 42.84
C GLY A 726 5.39 5.57 43.33
N VAL A 727 6.42 5.04 42.67
CA VAL A 727 7.25 3.97 43.25
C VAL A 727 8.56 4.55 43.77
N HIS A 728 8.84 4.20 45.04
CA HIS A 728 10.04 4.59 45.80
C HIS A 728 11.32 4.36 44.98
N ARG A 729 12.06 5.45 44.69
CA ARG A 729 13.42 5.40 44.16
C ARG A 729 14.31 4.58 45.10
N ASP A 730 14.96 3.55 44.58
CA ASP A 730 16.05 2.88 45.27
C ASP A 730 17.29 3.82 45.24
N PRO A 731 17.84 4.26 46.37
CA PRO A 731 18.93 5.22 46.44
C PRO A 731 20.30 4.69 45.95
N ALA A 732 20.35 3.47 45.40
CA ALA A 732 21.59 2.81 44.97
C ALA A 732 21.80 2.78 43.44
N ALA A 733 20.93 3.37 42.63
CA ALA A 733 21.13 3.45 41.18
C ALA A 733 22.14 4.58 40.82
N SER A 734 23.11 4.25 39.97
CA SER A 734 24.22 5.15 39.52
C SER A 734 23.75 6.49 38.99
N PRO A 735 24.47 7.58 39.31
CA PRO A 735 24.05 8.97 39.03
C PRO A 735 24.28 9.49 37.61
N ASP A 736 24.49 8.64 36.60
CA ASP A 736 24.98 9.08 35.28
C ASP A 736 23.95 9.05 34.11
N THR A 737 22.66 8.89 34.35
CA THR A 737 21.61 9.14 33.34
C THR A 737 20.93 10.46 33.64
N ASP A 738 21.34 11.52 32.91
CA ASP A 738 20.75 12.87 32.94
C ASP A 738 19.34 12.81 32.29
N THR A 739 18.36 12.30 33.03
CA THR A 739 16.98 12.07 32.58
C THR A 739 16.16 13.36 32.41
N ASP A 740 16.73 14.50 32.69
CA ASP A 740 16.05 15.83 32.66
C ASP A 740 16.35 16.64 31.38
N THR A 741 17.09 16.07 30.45
CA THR A 741 17.55 16.78 29.24
C THR A 741 16.41 17.09 28.27
N VAL A 742 16.38 18.34 27.78
CA VAL A 742 15.49 18.83 26.72
C VAL A 742 16.28 19.05 25.45
N VAL A 743 15.90 18.42 24.35
CA VAL A 743 16.50 18.63 23.03
C VAL A 743 15.70 19.70 22.29
N LEU A 744 16.36 20.83 21.97
CA LEU A 744 15.78 21.95 21.24
C LEU A 744 16.38 22.05 19.82
N VAL A 745 15.54 21.93 18.81
CA VAL A 745 15.87 22.16 17.39
C VAL A 745 15.03 23.37 16.94
N LEU A 746 15.59 24.55 17.02
CA LEU A 746 14.87 25.82 16.80
C LEU A 746 15.30 26.46 15.49
N ASP A 747 14.46 26.40 14.49
CA ASP A 747 14.62 27.00 13.16
C ASP A 747 16.02 26.74 12.56
N PRO A 748 16.43 25.47 12.36
CA PRO A 748 17.77 25.13 11.88
C PRO A 748 18.05 25.78 10.51
N ARG A 749 19.32 26.18 10.27
CA ARG A 749 19.69 26.77 8.99
C ARG A 749 19.91 25.71 7.92
N ILE A 750 19.01 25.66 6.95
CA ILE A 750 19.06 24.69 5.87
C ILE A 750 20.17 25.06 4.87
N PRO A 751 21.10 24.14 4.53
CA PRO A 751 22.18 24.39 3.58
C PRO A 751 21.67 24.79 2.19
N GLY A 752 22.25 25.89 1.64
CA GLY A 752 21.89 26.40 0.31
C GLY A 752 20.64 27.28 0.26
N PHE A 753 19.98 27.53 1.41
CA PHE A 753 18.79 28.38 1.46
C PHE A 753 19.07 29.68 2.24
N ARG A 754 18.64 30.82 1.68
CA ARG A 754 18.70 32.13 2.31
C ARG A 754 17.59 32.31 3.32
N ALA A 755 17.71 33.22 4.25
CA ALA A 755 16.70 33.50 5.29
C ALA A 755 15.32 33.89 4.70
N ASP A 756 15.31 34.52 3.53
CA ASP A 756 14.13 34.98 2.80
C ASP A 756 13.63 34.02 1.72
N SER A 757 14.20 32.81 1.64
CA SER A 757 13.80 31.77 0.68
C SER A 757 12.71 30.85 1.25
N PRO A 758 12.07 29.98 0.42
CA PRO A 758 11.02 29.06 0.88
C PRO A 758 11.41 28.16 2.07
N LEU A 759 12.67 27.70 2.14
CA LEU A 759 13.21 26.98 3.31
C LEU A 759 14.14 27.90 4.14
N GLY A 760 13.76 29.16 4.29
CA GLY A 760 14.51 30.17 5.01
C GLY A 760 14.30 30.10 6.52
N SER A 761 13.99 31.26 7.14
CA SER A 761 13.66 31.32 8.55
C SER A 761 12.16 31.29 8.82
N VAL A 762 11.72 30.44 9.75
CA VAL A 762 10.33 30.38 10.19
C VAL A 762 10.07 31.27 11.42
N LEU A 763 11.08 31.51 12.26
CA LEU A 763 10.98 32.29 13.49
C LEU A 763 11.56 33.73 13.37
N GLY A 764 12.20 34.05 12.22
CA GLY A 764 12.85 35.33 12.00
C GLY A 764 14.28 35.42 12.55
N PRO A 765 14.86 36.64 12.63
CA PRO A 765 16.26 36.79 13.07
C PRO A 765 16.44 36.39 14.55
N PRO A 766 17.51 35.64 14.87
CA PRO A 766 17.87 35.35 16.26
C PRO A 766 17.98 36.64 17.08
N GLY A 767 17.43 36.67 18.27
CA GLY A 767 17.49 37.81 19.16
C GLY A 767 16.44 38.92 18.92
N SER A 768 15.59 38.79 17.88
CA SER A 768 14.53 39.76 17.60
C SER A 768 13.23 39.51 18.36
N ASP A 769 13.10 38.32 19.01
CA ASP A 769 11.90 37.90 19.70
C ASP A 769 12.14 37.74 21.20
N PRO A 770 11.67 38.72 22.04
CA PRO A 770 11.90 38.68 23.48
C PRO A 770 11.23 37.47 24.16
N GLU A 771 10.08 37.02 23.68
CA GLU A 771 9.32 35.89 24.24
C GLU A 771 10.06 34.58 24.03
N LEU A 772 10.53 34.33 22.81
CA LEU A 772 11.36 33.15 22.50
C LEU A 772 12.71 33.17 23.24
N LEU A 773 13.33 34.34 23.38
CA LEU A 773 14.56 34.47 24.18
C LEU A 773 14.33 34.14 25.65
N ALA A 774 13.24 34.67 26.24
CA ALA A 774 12.88 34.40 27.63
C ALA A 774 12.55 32.92 27.82
N PHE A 775 11.85 32.30 26.86
CA PHE A 775 11.59 30.87 26.85
C PHE A 775 12.89 30.04 26.89
N VAL A 776 13.83 30.30 25.98
CA VAL A 776 15.09 29.56 25.94
C VAL A 776 15.91 29.82 27.21
N GLN A 777 15.96 31.07 27.71
CA GLN A 777 16.65 31.42 28.96
C GLN A 777 16.06 30.61 30.14
N SER A 778 14.75 30.55 30.26
CA SER A 778 14.08 29.74 31.29
C SER A 778 14.51 28.27 31.25
N ARG A 779 14.72 27.70 30.06
CA ARG A 779 15.18 26.30 29.89
C ARG A 779 16.66 26.13 30.24
N LEU A 780 17.51 27.15 29.89
CA LEU A 780 18.92 27.18 30.29
C LEU A 780 19.07 27.25 31.80
N ASP A 781 18.27 28.11 32.46
CA ASP A 781 18.28 28.26 33.92
C ASP A 781 17.80 26.98 34.64
N ALA A 782 16.94 26.19 34.03
CA ALA A 782 16.48 24.89 34.55
C ALA A 782 17.50 23.75 34.39
N GLY A 783 18.57 23.94 33.61
CA GLY A 783 19.83 23.18 33.69
C GLY A 783 20.14 22.23 32.55
N ALA A 784 19.25 21.48 31.91
CA ALA A 784 19.63 20.45 30.95
C ALA A 784 19.07 20.70 29.55
N VAL A 785 19.71 21.55 28.76
CA VAL A 785 19.34 21.85 27.37
C VAL A 785 20.43 21.39 26.41
N VAL A 786 20.00 20.75 25.31
CA VAL A 786 20.86 20.36 24.20
C VAL A 786 20.28 20.98 22.92
N PRO A 787 21.07 21.71 22.13
CA PRO A 787 22.53 21.98 22.30
C PRO A 787 22.83 22.94 23.46
N SER A 788 23.94 22.71 24.15
CA SER A 788 24.43 23.68 25.16
C SER A 788 24.85 24.96 24.45
N VAL A 789 24.29 26.09 24.88
CA VAL A 789 24.56 27.42 24.32
C VAL A 789 24.87 28.40 25.44
N ALA A 790 25.70 29.45 25.15
CA ALA A 790 26.04 30.44 26.15
C ALA A 790 24.97 31.54 26.29
N THR A 791 24.22 31.77 25.22
CA THR A 791 23.13 32.78 25.20
C THR A 791 21.89 32.19 24.52
N PRO A 792 20.67 32.62 24.89
CA PRO A 792 19.44 32.12 24.24
C PRO A 792 19.41 32.29 22.72
N ALA A 793 19.99 33.38 22.20
CA ALA A 793 20.01 33.64 20.76
C ALA A 793 20.81 32.60 19.96
N GLU A 794 21.81 31.96 20.57
CA GLU A 794 22.63 30.91 19.94
C GLU A 794 21.90 29.61 19.73
N ALA A 795 20.74 29.40 20.35
CA ALA A 795 19.90 28.22 20.15
C ALA A 795 19.21 28.22 18.78
N PHE A 796 19.05 29.38 18.16
CA PHE A 796 18.32 29.56 16.90
C PHE A 796 19.27 29.61 15.70
N ARG A 797 18.75 29.18 14.52
CA ARG A 797 19.45 29.25 13.23
C ARG A 797 20.83 28.57 13.20
N ARG A 798 21.01 27.56 14.02
CA ARG A 798 22.26 26.79 14.06
C ARG A 798 22.53 26.07 12.74
N THR A 799 23.80 25.76 12.47
CA THR A 799 24.28 25.09 11.26
C THR A 799 24.84 23.69 11.51
N ASP A 800 24.86 23.26 12.76
CA ASP A 800 25.41 21.99 13.25
C ASP A 800 24.34 20.98 13.69
N LEU A 801 23.04 21.30 13.52
CA LEU A 801 21.94 20.45 13.87
C LEU A 801 21.59 19.54 12.67
N ASP A 802 22.43 18.57 12.41
CA ASP A 802 22.19 17.53 11.38
C ASP A 802 21.58 16.24 12.00
N ARG A 803 21.38 15.21 11.19
CA ARG A 803 20.78 13.95 11.62
C ARG A 803 21.71 13.15 12.55
N ASP A 804 23.02 13.27 12.43
CA ASP A 804 24.00 12.59 13.27
C ASP A 804 24.05 13.25 14.66
N TRP A 805 24.03 14.58 14.69
CA TRP A 805 23.87 15.33 15.94
C TRP A 805 22.57 14.95 16.66
N LEU A 806 21.44 14.90 15.92
CA LEU A 806 20.14 14.53 16.50
C LEU A 806 20.18 13.11 17.07
N SER A 807 20.75 12.16 16.34
CA SER A 807 20.97 10.78 16.83
C SER A 807 21.78 10.78 18.12
N GLY A 808 22.92 11.49 18.14
CA GLY A 808 23.78 11.57 19.31
C GLY A 808 23.09 12.22 20.53
N ALA A 809 22.22 13.22 20.30
CA ALA A 809 21.46 13.88 21.37
C ALA A 809 20.38 12.92 21.96
N LEU A 810 19.62 12.26 21.09
CA LEU A 810 18.53 11.37 21.53
C LEU A 810 19.02 10.08 22.21
N ARG A 811 20.13 9.50 21.72
CA ARG A 811 20.73 8.29 22.31
C ARG A 811 21.28 8.50 23.74
N LYS A 812 21.59 9.74 24.12
CA LYS A 812 22.03 10.05 25.51
C LYS A 812 20.88 10.00 26.50
N GLY A 813 19.66 9.88 26.03
CA GLY A 813 18.45 9.93 26.83
C GLY A 813 17.98 11.37 27.03
N ALA A 814 16.81 11.68 26.49
CA ALA A 814 16.16 12.98 26.62
C ALA A 814 14.76 12.78 27.21
N ARG A 815 14.31 13.76 28.04
CA ARG A 815 12.94 13.78 28.54
C ARG A 815 11.96 14.20 27.46
N ARG A 816 12.38 15.10 26.57
CA ARG A 816 11.56 15.59 25.47
C ARG A 816 12.40 16.17 24.33
N LEU A 817 11.76 16.20 23.15
CA LEU A 817 12.26 16.83 21.93
C LEU A 817 11.29 17.93 21.52
N MET A 818 11.81 19.11 21.23
CA MET A 818 11.06 20.18 20.57
C MET A 818 11.75 20.56 19.27
N TYR A 819 11.06 20.33 18.18
CA TYR A 819 11.44 20.76 16.84
C TYR A 819 10.50 21.90 16.40
N VAL A 820 11.08 23.03 16.02
CA VAL A 820 10.39 24.15 15.38
C VAL A 820 11.14 24.48 14.09
N GLY A 821 10.51 24.28 12.96
CA GLY A 821 11.20 24.44 11.69
C GLY A 821 10.36 24.06 10.47
N HIS A 822 11.02 23.94 9.34
CA HIS A 822 10.36 23.48 8.13
C HIS A 822 10.05 21.97 8.19
N VAL A 823 8.81 21.65 7.88
CA VAL A 823 8.32 20.30 7.62
C VAL A 823 7.68 20.32 6.24
N SER A 824 7.98 19.33 5.42
CA SER A 824 7.24 19.10 4.19
C SER A 824 6.33 17.90 4.45
N GLY A 825 5.01 18.12 4.44
CA GLY A 825 4.01 17.06 4.48
C GLY A 825 4.07 16.21 3.22
N ALA A 826 3.62 14.98 3.31
CA ALA A 826 3.47 14.13 2.15
C ALA A 826 2.38 14.67 1.22
N PRO A 827 2.56 14.67 -0.11
CA PRO A 827 1.51 15.02 -1.05
C PRO A 827 0.29 14.14 -0.87
N VAL A 828 -0.92 14.70 -0.88
CA VAL A 828 -2.17 13.92 -0.74
C VAL A 828 -2.46 13.14 -2.02
N GLU A 829 -2.19 13.77 -3.17
CA GLU A 829 -2.30 13.13 -4.48
C GLU A 829 -0.94 12.54 -4.84
N GLY A 830 -0.86 11.23 -4.93
CA GLY A 830 0.33 10.49 -5.36
C GLY A 830 1.46 10.34 -4.35
N GLY A 831 1.30 10.86 -3.13
CA GLY A 831 2.29 10.71 -2.07
C GLY A 831 1.93 9.63 -1.06
N GLN A 832 2.92 9.22 -0.31
CA GLN A 832 2.75 8.27 0.79
C GLN A 832 3.07 8.99 2.12
N SER A 833 2.40 8.62 3.19
CA SER A 833 2.56 9.29 4.49
C SER A 833 4.02 9.35 4.98
N GLU A 834 4.82 8.35 4.65
CA GLU A 834 6.24 8.27 5.00
C GLU A 834 7.17 9.20 4.19
N ASP A 835 6.65 9.89 3.17
CA ASP A 835 7.38 10.93 2.44
C ASP A 835 7.46 12.25 3.22
N GLY A 836 6.71 12.37 4.31
CA GLY A 836 6.82 13.49 5.23
C GLY A 836 8.25 13.67 5.73
N THR A 837 8.77 14.91 5.69
CA THR A 837 10.19 15.20 6.00
C THR A 837 10.38 16.34 6.99
N LEU A 838 11.37 16.17 7.88
CA LEU A 838 11.94 17.21 8.72
C LEU A 838 13.20 17.81 8.06
N HIS A 839 13.33 19.14 8.08
CA HIS A 839 14.49 19.80 7.51
C HIS A 839 15.51 20.16 8.59
N LEU A 840 16.68 19.51 8.52
CA LEU A 840 17.84 19.72 9.41
C LEU A 840 19.03 20.29 8.62
N CYS A 841 20.17 20.51 9.27
CA CYS A 841 21.38 21.05 8.63
C CYS A 841 22.15 20.03 7.77
N CYS A 842 21.46 19.11 7.08
CA CYS A 842 22.07 18.06 6.29
C CYS A 842 22.45 18.52 4.89
N GLY A 843 23.63 18.16 4.41
CA GLY A 843 24.05 18.39 3.02
C GLY A 843 23.51 17.35 2.04
N PRO A 844 23.77 17.53 0.72
CA PRO A 844 23.27 16.60 -0.31
C PRO A 844 23.94 15.21 -0.27
N GLY A 845 25.16 15.14 0.27
CA GLY A 845 25.92 13.89 0.43
C GLY A 845 25.56 13.10 1.69
N THR A 846 24.66 13.59 2.54
CA THR A 846 24.21 12.88 3.73
C THR A 846 23.46 11.62 3.31
N ALA A 847 23.79 10.45 3.88
CA ALA A 847 23.08 9.21 3.62
C ALA A 847 21.64 9.28 4.14
N GLY A 848 20.65 8.80 3.37
CA GLY A 848 19.25 8.81 3.76
C GLY A 848 18.32 8.43 2.62
N LEU A 849 17.08 8.14 2.97
CA LEU A 849 16.04 7.62 2.06
C LEU A 849 15.23 8.75 1.38
N ALA A 850 15.27 9.96 1.94
CA ALA A 850 14.60 11.10 1.32
C ALA A 850 15.34 11.58 0.06
N GLU A 851 14.62 12.10 -0.90
CA GLU A 851 15.19 12.79 -2.06
C GLU A 851 15.90 14.08 -1.66
N THR A 852 16.91 14.45 -2.44
CA THR A 852 17.63 15.70 -2.23
C THR A 852 16.87 16.89 -2.78
N VAL A 853 16.65 17.88 -1.95
CA VAL A 853 16.07 19.18 -2.35
C VAL A 853 17.21 20.16 -2.59
N ARG A 854 17.63 20.37 -3.83
CA ARG A 854 18.78 21.19 -4.23
C ARG A 854 20.09 20.72 -3.55
N THR A 855 20.57 21.44 -2.55
CA THR A 855 21.81 21.19 -1.81
C THR A 855 21.59 20.60 -0.42
N HIS A 856 20.42 20.02 -0.20
CA HIS A 856 19.99 19.55 1.11
C HIS A 856 19.26 18.22 0.98
N ARG A 857 19.52 17.28 1.90
CA ARG A 857 18.73 16.04 2.06
C ARG A 857 17.99 16.11 3.39
N PRO A 858 16.64 16.18 3.38
CA PRO A 858 15.86 16.17 4.62
C PRO A 858 15.86 14.79 5.31
N LEU A 859 15.39 14.74 6.54
CA LEU A 859 15.16 13.51 7.31
C LEU A 859 13.69 13.09 7.14
N SER A 860 13.44 11.99 6.43
CA SER A 860 12.08 11.52 6.18
C SER A 860 11.54 10.63 7.31
N ALA A 861 10.22 10.41 7.31
CA ALA A 861 9.61 9.40 8.17
C ALA A 861 10.13 7.98 7.83
N LYS A 862 10.45 7.71 6.56
CA LYS A 862 11.16 6.47 6.16
C LYS A 862 12.50 6.31 6.88
N ASP A 863 13.30 7.39 6.95
CA ASP A 863 14.56 7.35 7.69
C ASP A 863 14.33 7.05 9.18
N LEU A 864 13.32 7.68 9.78
CA LEU A 864 12.97 7.49 11.19
C LEU A 864 12.47 6.08 11.49
N LEU A 865 11.81 5.41 10.55
CA LEU A 865 11.31 4.04 10.68
C LEU A 865 12.39 3.02 10.35
N LEU A 866 12.93 3.05 9.14
CA LEU A 866 13.83 2.03 8.60
C LEU A 866 15.30 2.27 8.96
N GLY A 867 15.67 3.50 9.33
CA GLY A 867 17.06 3.84 9.67
C GLY A 867 18.00 3.67 8.48
N THR A 868 19.07 2.94 8.70
CA THR A 868 20.08 2.63 7.66
C THR A 868 19.94 1.22 7.09
N LEU A 869 18.93 0.46 7.49
CA LEU A 869 18.69 -0.91 7.01
C LEU A 869 18.66 -1.02 5.47
N PRO A 870 17.94 -0.13 4.74
CA PRO A 870 17.94 -0.20 3.28
C PRO A 870 19.25 0.25 2.63
N LEU A 871 20.13 0.92 3.36
CA LEU A 871 21.34 1.54 2.82
C LEU A 871 22.61 0.69 3.04
N ARG A 872 22.59 -0.22 4.02
CA ARG A 872 23.77 -1.01 4.44
C ARG A 872 23.36 -2.38 4.95
N ALA A 873 24.18 -3.40 4.63
CA ALA A 873 23.97 -4.76 5.12
C ALA A 873 24.07 -4.89 6.67
N ASP A 874 24.80 -4.00 7.33
CA ASP A 874 24.93 -3.89 8.79
C ASP A 874 24.13 -2.71 9.36
N GLY A 875 23.06 -2.31 8.65
CA GLY A 875 22.23 -1.18 9.02
C GLY A 875 21.51 -1.35 10.36
N GLU A 876 21.11 -0.23 10.96
CA GLU A 876 20.32 -0.19 12.19
C GLU A 876 18.91 0.39 11.91
N PRO A 877 17.86 -0.12 12.59
CA PRO A 877 16.51 0.45 12.49
C PRO A 877 16.46 1.86 13.07
N GLY A 878 15.53 2.68 12.57
CA GLY A 878 15.41 4.07 12.96
C GLY A 878 15.19 4.27 14.47
N ALA A 879 14.43 3.39 15.11
CA ALA A 879 14.21 3.40 16.55
C ALA A 879 15.52 3.28 17.40
N ARG A 880 16.57 2.66 16.84
CA ARG A 880 17.90 2.63 17.49
C ARG A 880 18.75 3.85 17.19
N ILE A 881 18.59 4.42 15.99
CA ILE A 881 19.37 5.58 15.57
C ILE A 881 18.80 6.86 16.19
N TRP A 882 17.46 7.00 16.14
CA TRP A 882 16.71 8.15 16.67
C TRP A 882 15.63 7.70 17.66
N PRO A 883 16.01 7.20 18.86
CA PRO A 883 15.03 6.84 19.89
C PRO A 883 14.28 8.09 20.32
N ALA A 884 12.97 8.12 20.13
CA ALA A 884 12.18 9.28 20.50
C ALA A 884 11.98 9.37 22.02
N PRO A 885 12.10 10.55 22.63
CA PRO A 885 11.78 10.73 24.03
C PRO A 885 10.26 10.62 24.26
N PRO A 886 9.79 10.44 25.53
CA PRO A 886 8.37 10.30 25.83
C PRO A 886 7.49 11.42 25.28
N ARG A 887 8.01 12.66 25.20
CA ARG A 887 7.27 13.83 24.72
C ARG A 887 8.00 14.49 23.56
N VAL A 888 7.31 14.59 22.43
CA VAL A 888 7.85 15.18 21.19
C VAL A 888 6.91 16.28 20.71
N ALA A 889 7.44 17.46 20.42
CA ALA A 889 6.73 18.52 19.74
C ALA A 889 7.35 18.74 18.35
N LEU A 890 6.54 18.63 17.31
CA LEU A 890 6.88 18.85 15.91
C LEU A 890 6.09 20.06 15.40
N ILE A 891 6.61 21.28 15.60
CA ILE A 891 5.95 22.51 15.16
C ILE A 891 6.48 22.88 13.77
N GLY A 892 5.74 22.52 12.77
CA GLY A 892 6.06 22.73 11.35
C GLY A 892 4.85 22.42 10.47
N CYS A 893 4.92 22.71 9.18
CA CYS A 893 3.79 22.56 8.27
C CYS A 893 3.37 21.08 8.16
N GLU A 894 2.12 20.76 8.51
CA GLU A 894 1.51 19.42 8.35
C GLU A 894 2.30 18.28 9.01
N SER A 895 2.98 18.54 10.12
CA SER A 895 3.77 17.51 10.80
C SER A 895 2.95 16.34 11.37
N GLY A 896 1.63 16.50 11.50
CA GLY A 896 0.66 15.49 11.90
C GLY A 896 -0.29 15.10 10.76
N GLY A 897 0.10 15.31 9.50
CA GLY A 897 -0.69 14.97 8.33
C GLY A 897 -0.83 13.47 8.06
N ASP A 898 -0.13 12.64 8.81
CA ASP A 898 -0.07 11.18 8.67
C ASP A 898 -1.45 10.50 8.61
N LEU A 899 -2.37 10.95 9.46
CA LEU A 899 -3.71 10.35 9.63
C LEU A 899 -4.64 10.59 8.43
N ARG A 900 -4.24 11.39 7.45
CA ARG A 900 -4.97 11.57 6.18
C ARG A 900 -4.81 10.40 5.22
N PHE A 901 -3.87 9.51 5.47
CA PHE A 901 -3.57 8.36 4.64
C PHE A 901 -4.17 7.09 5.25
N ALA A 902 -4.60 6.19 4.39
CA ALA A 902 -5.10 4.88 4.82
C ALA A 902 -4.01 4.06 5.55
N GLU A 903 -2.75 4.28 5.16
CA GLU A 903 -1.56 3.75 5.83
C GLU A 903 -0.78 4.93 6.46
N SER A 904 -0.82 5.02 7.78
CA SER A 904 -0.25 6.14 8.54
C SER A 904 1.18 5.83 8.99
N PHE A 905 2.18 6.19 8.17
CA PHE A 905 3.61 5.97 8.44
C PHE A 905 4.42 7.27 8.52
N GLY A 906 3.76 8.42 8.65
CA GLY A 906 4.43 9.70 8.62
C GLY A 906 5.19 10.06 9.89
N LEU A 907 5.54 11.33 10.02
CA LEU A 907 6.46 11.82 11.05
C LEU A 907 5.95 11.59 12.48
N ALA A 908 4.67 11.87 12.74
CA ALA A 908 4.11 11.71 14.08
C ALA A 908 4.05 10.22 14.47
N MET A 909 3.61 9.35 13.54
CA MET A 909 3.58 7.90 13.77
C MET A 909 4.99 7.32 13.93
N ALA A 910 5.96 7.78 13.15
CA ALA A 910 7.37 7.38 13.29
C ALA A 910 7.92 7.72 14.67
N MET A 911 7.61 8.90 15.20
CA MET A 911 8.03 9.30 16.56
C MET A 911 7.37 8.43 17.64
N LEU A 912 6.05 8.17 17.53
CA LEU A 912 5.36 7.25 18.44
C LEU A 912 5.97 5.85 18.38
N HIS A 913 6.22 5.36 17.16
CA HIS A 913 6.88 4.08 16.96
C HIS A 913 8.26 4.03 17.60
N ASN A 914 9.08 5.07 17.43
CA ASN A 914 10.42 5.16 18.00
C ASN A 914 10.41 5.41 19.51
N GLY A 915 9.25 5.53 20.14
CA GLY A 915 9.08 5.51 21.59
C GLY A 915 8.45 6.72 22.23
N ALA A 916 7.95 7.70 21.48
CA ALA A 916 7.17 8.78 22.06
C ALA A 916 5.85 8.27 22.66
N GLU A 917 5.40 8.89 23.74
CA GLU A 917 4.10 8.63 24.36
C GLU A 917 3.07 9.66 23.93
N LEU A 918 3.56 10.89 23.66
CA LEU A 918 2.79 12.01 23.21
C LEU A 918 3.59 12.77 22.15
N VAL A 919 2.94 12.99 21.00
CA VAL A 919 3.45 13.86 19.95
C VAL A 919 2.49 15.04 19.78
N THR A 920 2.97 16.28 20.00
CA THR A 920 2.22 17.47 19.57
C THR A 920 2.66 17.80 18.15
N ALA A 921 1.71 17.83 17.24
CA ALA A 921 1.93 18.04 15.82
C ALA A 921 0.90 19.00 15.23
N THR A 922 0.99 19.29 13.93
CA THR A 922 0.13 20.26 13.26
C THR A 922 -0.64 19.62 12.11
N ARG A 923 -1.94 19.93 12.03
CA ARG A 923 -2.88 19.34 11.06
C ARG A 923 -2.72 19.89 9.64
N TRP A 924 -2.26 21.14 9.50
CA TRP A 924 -2.13 21.85 8.22
C TRP A 924 -0.92 22.79 8.20
N VAL A 925 -0.69 23.43 7.05
CA VAL A 925 0.39 24.39 6.83
C VAL A 925 0.26 25.57 7.79
N LEU A 926 1.28 25.82 8.61
CA LEU A 926 1.25 26.89 9.61
C LEU A 926 1.61 28.24 9.02
N PRO A 927 0.80 29.29 9.26
CA PRO A 927 1.22 30.66 8.99
C PRO A 927 2.29 31.11 10.01
N THR A 928 3.41 31.63 9.50
CA THR A 928 4.45 32.22 10.35
C THR A 928 4.02 33.58 10.89
N SER A 929 4.67 34.10 11.96
CA SER A 929 4.41 35.47 12.44
C SER A 929 4.62 36.51 11.33
N PHE A 930 5.59 36.28 10.41
CA PHE A 930 5.80 37.13 9.24
C PHE A 930 4.58 37.13 8.28
N ALA A 931 3.90 35.99 8.09
CA ALA A 931 2.67 35.93 7.28
C ALA A 931 1.56 36.78 7.92
N PHE A 932 1.38 36.73 9.23
CA PHE A 932 0.44 37.59 9.96
C PHE A 932 0.78 39.09 9.81
N HIS A 933 2.04 39.47 9.91
CA HIS A 933 2.46 40.85 9.69
C HIS A 933 2.18 41.35 8.27
N ARG A 934 2.50 40.55 7.26
CA ARG A 934 2.38 40.91 5.84
C ARG A 934 0.98 40.85 5.29
N LEU A 935 0.19 39.88 5.71
CA LEU A 935 -1.11 39.59 5.12
C LEU A 935 -2.28 40.12 5.96
N ALA A 936 -2.15 40.09 7.27
CA ALA A 936 -3.17 40.59 8.19
C ALA A 936 -2.82 41.98 8.80
N GLY A 937 -1.65 42.52 8.50
CA GLY A 937 -1.26 43.85 8.97
C GLY A 937 -0.97 43.95 10.45
N LEU A 938 -0.64 42.84 11.13
CA LEU A 938 -0.28 42.88 12.54
C LEU A 938 1.02 43.64 12.76
N PRO A 939 1.18 44.35 13.89
CA PRO A 939 2.44 44.98 14.25
C PRO A 939 3.52 43.90 14.53
N GLU A 940 4.81 44.23 14.24
CA GLU A 940 5.92 43.29 14.43
C GLU A 940 6.12 42.85 15.89
N SER A 941 5.55 43.58 16.84
CA SER A 941 5.55 43.21 18.27
C SER A 941 4.60 42.06 18.62
N VAL A 942 3.64 41.75 17.76
CA VAL A 942 2.67 40.64 17.95
C VAL A 942 3.15 39.47 17.14
N ARG A 943 3.47 38.34 17.79
CA ARG A 943 4.08 37.16 17.18
C ARG A 943 3.32 35.88 17.51
N PRO A 944 2.22 35.60 16.81
CA PRO A 944 1.33 34.49 17.17
C PRO A 944 2.01 33.13 17.17
N LEU A 945 2.92 32.85 16.21
CA LEU A 945 3.64 31.57 16.15
C LEU A 945 4.56 31.41 17.36
N SER A 946 5.25 32.49 17.79
CA SER A 946 6.13 32.46 18.97
C SER A 946 5.35 32.15 20.24
N ALA A 947 4.18 32.77 20.41
CA ALA A 947 3.28 32.49 21.52
C ALA A 947 2.81 31.03 21.52
N ALA A 948 2.49 30.47 20.34
CA ALA A 948 2.12 29.07 20.20
C ALA A 948 3.27 28.12 20.56
N VAL A 949 4.49 28.41 20.11
CA VAL A 949 5.70 27.63 20.46
C VAL A 949 5.90 27.59 21.97
N VAL A 950 5.79 28.73 22.64
CA VAL A 950 5.93 28.84 24.11
C VAL A 950 4.81 28.09 24.83
N ALA A 951 3.59 28.17 24.31
CA ALA A 951 2.44 27.46 24.88
C ALA A 951 2.60 25.93 24.81
N VAL A 952 3.07 25.40 23.67
CA VAL A 952 3.36 23.99 23.51
C VAL A 952 4.48 23.55 24.44
N ASP A 953 5.55 24.33 24.55
CA ASP A 953 6.64 24.03 25.47
C ASP A 953 6.18 23.96 26.93
N ASN A 954 5.39 24.95 27.36
CA ASN A 954 4.81 24.97 28.71
C ASN A 954 3.82 23.81 28.93
N ALA A 955 3.11 23.37 27.90
CA ALA A 955 2.27 22.19 27.99
C ALA A 955 3.08 20.92 28.20
N HIS A 956 4.19 20.78 27.49
CA HIS A 956 5.09 19.62 27.64
C HIS A 956 5.86 19.57 28.96
N GLU A 957 5.89 20.68 29.73
CA GLU A 957 6.42 20.70 31.11
C GLU A 957 5.38 20.25 32.14
N ASP A 958 4.09 20.44 31.86
CA ASP A 958 3.01 20.11 32.78
C ASP A 958 2.85 18.58 32.94
N GLN A 959 2.30 18.15 34.08
CA GLN A 959 1.92 16.74 34.29
C GLN A 959 0.79 16.29 33.36
N ASP A 960 -0.14 17.21 33.05
CA ASP A 960 -1.22 17.03 32.07
C ASP A 960 -1.01 17.92 30.82
N PRO A 961 -0.17 17.50 29.86
CA PRO A 961 0.15 18.31 28.69
C PRO A 961 -1.08 18.60 27.83
N VAL A 962 -2.01 17.64 27.71
CA VAL A 962 -3.24 17.79 26.93
C VAL A 962 -4.16 18.85 27.56
N GLY A 963 -4.42 18.74 28.84
CA GLY A 963 -5.23 19.71 29.55
C GLY A 963 -4.59 21.10 29.59
N ARG A 964 -3.26 21.18 29.67
CA ARG A 964 -2.50 22.45 29.64
C ARG A 964 -2.60 23.13 28.28
N LEU A 965 -2.38 22.38 27.18
CA LEU A 965 -2.54 22.90 25.83
C LEU A 965 -3.99 23.34 25.58
N GLY A 966 -4.96 22.52 25.99
CA GLY A 966 -6.39 22.82 25.88
C GLY A 966 -6.81 24.07 26.63
N ARG A 967 -6.19 24.39 27.77
CA ARG A 967 -6.40 25.67 28.47
C ARG A 967 -5.97 26.86 27.62
N TRP A 968 -4.77 26.82 27.06
CA TRP A 968 -4.28 27.85 26.17
C TRP A 968 -5.17 28.03 24.93
N GLN A 969 -5.59 26.91 24.31
CA GLN A 969 -6.48 26.97 23.15
C GLN A 969 -7.84 27.61 23.51
N ARG A 970 -8.39 27.34 24.70
CA ARG A 970 -9.59 28.00 25.20
C ARG A 970 -9.38 29.51 25.42
N GLU A 971 -8.25 29.91 25.95
CA GLU A 971 -7.89 31.33 26.11
C GLU A 971 -7.84 32.03 24.73
N GLN A 972 -7.26 31.37 23.70
CA GLN A 972 -7.26 31.91 22.34
C GLN A 972 -8.68 32.01 21.78
N LEU A 973 -9.51 30.99 21.98
CA LEU A 973 -10.91 31.00 21.54
C LEU A 973 -11.73 32.08 22.23
N ASP A 974 -11.53 32.31 23.52
CA ASP A 974 -12.22 33.36 24.28
C ASP A 974 -11.83 34.76 23.77
N HIS A 975 -10.54 34.98 23.45
CA HIS A 975 -10.11 36.24 22.80
C HIS A 975 -10.70 36.36 21.40
N TRP A 976 -10.71 35.27 20.60
CA TRP A 976 -11.31 35.25 19.28
C TRP A 976 -12.78 35.62 19.28
N ARG A 977 -13.55 35.09 20.24
CA ARG A 977 -14.98 35.42 20.45
C ARG A 977 -15.19 36.85 20.90
N SER A 978 -14.30 37.39 21.73
CA SER A 978 -14.50 38.72 22.38
C SER A 978 -14.16 39.90 21.48
N ASP A 979 -13.09 39.81 20.71
CA ASP A 979 -12.55 40.92 19.93
C ASP A 979 -12.33 40.61 18.43
N GLY A 980 -12.34 39.34 18.03
CA GLY A 980 -12.18 38.92 16.64
C GLY A 980 -10.80 39.23 16.04
N ARG A 981 -9.81 39.46 16.90
CA ARG A 981 -8.47 39.81 16.44
C ARG A 981 -7.77 38.62 15.80
N ILE A 982 -7.18 38.84 14.62
CA ILE A 982 -6.65 37.79 13.76
C ILE A 982 -5.49 36.99 14.41
N GLU A 983 -4.77 37.55 15.39
CA GLU A 983 -3.74 36.81 16.13
C GLU A 983 -4.31 35.67 16.99
N HIS A 984 -5.61 35.69 17.28
CA HIS A 984 -6.34 34.65 18.01
C HIS A 984 -7.17 33.76 17.11
N SER A 985 -6.98 33.89 15.79
CA SER A 985 -7.68 33.06 14.81
C SER A 985 -7.36 31.57 14.97
N PRO A 986 -8.36 30.68 14.78
CA PRO A 986 -8.15 29.23 14.78
C PRO A 986 -7.15 28.72 13.75
N LEU A 987 -6.79 29.50 12.71
CA LEU A 987 -5.76 29.15 11.73
C LEU A 987 -4.44 28.71 12.37
N LEU A 988 -4.11 29.20 13.56
CA LEU A 988 -2.87 28.84 14.23
C LEU A 988 -3.10 27.85 15.39
N TRP A 989 -3.97 28.20 16.36
CA TRP A 989 -4.07 27.40 17.57
C TRP A 989 -4.83 26.08 17.37
N ALA A 990 -5.81 26.06 16.45
CA ALA A 990 -6.54 24.82 16.13
C ALA A 990 -5.76 23.88 15.18
N ALA A 991 -4.63 24.35 14.63
CA ALA A 991 -3.70 23.49 13.95
C ALA A 991 -3.00 22.52 14.89
N MET A 992 -2.76 22.90 16.15
CA MET A 992 -2.05 22.12 17.15
C MET A 992 -2.91 20.98 17.68
N THR A 993 -2.39 19.76 17.59
CA THR A 993 -3.05 18.57 18.14
C THR A 993 -2.07 17.70 18.91
N CYS A 994 -2.53 17.11 19.99
CA CYS A 994 -1.81 16.07 20.71
C CYS A 994 -2.19 14.71 20.12
N ILE A 995 -1.21 13.87 19.81
CA ILE A 995 -1.39 12.52 19.28
C ILE A 995 -0.78 11.54 20.28
N VAL A 996 -1.54 10.52 20.70
CA VAL A 996 -1.14 9.48 21.63
C VAL A 996 -1.44 8.10 21.05
N VAL A 997 -0.84 7.06 21.62
CA VAL A 997 -1.13 5.67 21.26
C VAL A 997 -2.43 5.19 21.91
#